data_688920f91bde6cfb62a36f89d3115012
#
_entry.id   688920f91bde6cfb62a36f89d3115012
#
_cell.length_a   1.000
_cell.length_b   1.000
_cell.length_c   1.000
_cell.angle_alpha   90.00
_cell.angle_beta   90.00
_cell.angle_gamma   90.00
#
_symmetry.space_group_name_H-M   'P 1'
#
loop_
_entity.id
_entity.type
_entity.pdbx_description
1 polymer ?
#
loop_
_entity_poly.entity_id
_entity_poly.type
_entity_poly.pdbx_seq_one_letter_code
_entity_poly.pdbx_strand_id
1 'polypeptide(L)'
;MTTVVTYIKEWQQALQNEINYLKKFGSNKYMVSNGRLLSNDGSFSYYFETSISLRIPIGSAIRLEWGGMSQNGRILSSEGIGVIVALEQSFGDLITEATLFHDPWELLEQLIERLDEIKKDKQKRLRVKKLMDPSMPATHPVEKIKSTVHELVLRSKYNPVTFVWGPPGTGKTYTLARTAANKYFHEKRVLILSHSNQAVDVLIGELSDFIKKKNRFREGDVLRYGFGTSEHLTDREAVTTSELLAKQDPGLAEEKVILLEERKHLKQDIARSFSKRDTNQLLELETKIARVLEKIRQKEIQFVEDAFVVGATLAKAASDPVIFEKTFDVVIVDEASMAYVPQAAFAAALGKRVIICGDFKQLPPIAASRDPLVTKWLKEDIFHRAGIVDWVKDGKLHPHLFLLKEQRRMHPDISAFTNQYIYQSLVGDHESVRKSRNKIVESTPFPSRSSVLVDTSFTGAYCITERTSQSRMNIWQSLLSFQLIHESYVSGLRSIGYVTPYRAQAQLMDMILEDLYEKERTLADIIAATVHRFQGSERDVMIFDTVEGAPQTRAGMLITGKDSERLINVAITRTRGKFIHVSNQAFIRKHVFQGKTLRQLVDHQVKKQQVVETKDIGRWIRHQHPQLQWMHARRLEQVFQDLDSARVSIVLSLPEQTRLTSEWEEKLKNRSKSVKLTLVSNDLWQDLQPEQIIPESLPFPFIIIDEELLWLGLPLEGAKEIQPPYVAARLESVKVTNYLLSQLITRE
;
A
#
# COMPACT_ATOMS: atom_id res chain seq x y z
N MET A 1 4.31 -24.08 31.09
CA MET A 1 5.07 -23.15 30.20
C MET A 1 5.33 -23.82 28.87
N THR A 2 4.91 -23.22 27.79
CA THR A 2 5.16 -23.74 26.43
C THR A 2 6.66 -23.66 26.13
N THR A 3 7.26 -24.74 25.62
CA THR A 3 8.70 -24.73 25.31
C THR A 3 8.96 -24.01 23.97
N VAL A 4 10.16 -23.47 23.78
CA VAL A 4 10.56 -22.85 22.49
C VAL A 4 10.46 -23.86 21.34
N VAL A 5 10.74 -25.14 21.61
CA VAL A 5 10.60 -26.20 20.61
C VAL A 5 9.14 -26.38 20.18
N THR A 6 8.20 -26.23 21.11
CA THR A 6 6.77 -26.29 20.80
C THR A 6 6.36 -25.08 19.93
N TYR A 7 6.81 -23.88 20.27
CA TYR A 7 6.59 -22.68 19.44
C TYR A 7 7.11 -22.88 18.02
N ILE A 8 8.37 -23.35 17.87
CA ILE A 8 8.97 -23.55 16.56
C ILE A 8 8.14 -24.55 15.73
N LYS A 9 7.67 -25.65 16.33
CA LYS A 9 6.81 -26.63 15.63
C LYS A 9 5.50 -26.00 15.16
N GLU A 10 4.83 -25.23 16.03
CA GLU A 10 3.60 -24.51 15.64
C GLU A 10 3.87 -23.48 14.55
N TRP A 11 4.99 -22.75 14.59
CA TRP A 11 5.37 -21.77 13.57
C TRP A 11 5.66 -22.44 12.22
N GLN A 12 6.40 -23.54 12.21
CA GLN A 12 6.67 -24.32 11.00
C GLN A 12 5.35 -24.82 10.39
N GLN A 13 4.44 -25.33 11.21
CA GLN A 13 3.11 -25.75 10.73
C GLN A 13 2.27 -24.59 10.19
N ALA A 14 2.26 -23.44 10.87
CA ALA A 14 1.55 -22.24 10.40
C ALA A 14 2.09 -21.76 9.05
N LEU A 15 3.41 -21.68 8.90
CA LEU A 15 4.07 -21.31 7.66
C LEU A 15 3.75 -22.32 6.54
N GLN A 16 3.77 -23.62 6.84
CA GLN A 16 3.43 -24.66 5.87
C GLN A 16 1.95 -24.57 5.42
N ASN A 17 1.04 -24.27 6.35
CA ASN A 17 -0.39 -24.09 6.03
C ASN A 17 -0.60 -22.84 5.14
N GLU A 18 0.15 -21.77 5.37
CA GLU A 18 0.13 -20.59 4.51
C GLU A 18 0.71 -20.89 3.12
N ILE A 19 1.85 -21.58 3.04
CA ILE A 19 2.46 -22.03 1.79
C ILE A 19 1.48 -22.89 0.98
N ASN A 20 0.84 -23.85 1.61
CA ASN A 20 -0.13 -24.75 0.96
C ASN A 20 -1.33 -23.95 0.41
N TYR A 21 -1.79 -22.93 1.15
CA TYR A 21 -2.85 -22.05 0.70
C TYR A 21 -2.42 -21.22 -0.51
N LEU A 22 -1.23 -20.60 -0.45
CA LEU A 22 -0.68 -19.79 -1.55
C LEU A 22 -0.45 -20.65 -2.82
N LYS A 23 0.10 -21.86 -2.66
CA LYS A 23 0.28 -22.80 -3.79
C LYS A 23 -1.03 -23.21 -4.43
N LYS A 24 -2.12 -23.35 -3.64
CA LYS A 24 -3.44 -23.78 -4.15
C LYS A 24 -4.23 -22.65 -4.80
N PHE A 25 -4.25 -21.48 -4.19
CA PHE A 25 -5.15 -20.38 -4.59
C PHE A 25 -4.42 -19.24 -5.27
N GLY A 26 -3.13 -19.02 -4.96
CA GLY A 26 -2.29 -17.94 -5.49
C GLY A 26 -2.86 -16.54 -5.25
N SER A 27 -2.03 -15.53 -5.13
CA SER A 27 -2.51 -14.16 -4.97
C SER A 27 -2.15 -13.25 -6.14
N ASN A 28 -0.98 -13.44 -6.73
CA ASN A 28 -0.48 -12.59 -7.79
C ASN A 28 -0.59 -13.27 -9.17
N LYS A 29 -1.41 -12.67 -10.03
CA LYS A 29 -1.67 -13.10 -11.42
C LYS A 29 -1.13 -12.06 -12.38
N TYR A 30 -0.37 -12.49 -13.37
CA TYR A 30 0.16 -11.65 -14.43
C TYR A 30 -0.23 -12.26 -15.77
N MET A 31 -0.89 -11.47 -16.62
CA MET A 31 -1.11 -11.86 -17.99
C MET A 31 0.21 -11.74 -18.75
N VAL A 32 0.60 -12.79 -19.45
CA VAL A 32 1.79 -12.86 -20.29
C VAL A 32 1.37 -13.25 -21.70
N SER A 33 1.97 -12.63 -22.69
CA SER A 33 1.63 -12.84 -24.11
C SER A 33 2.88 -13.13 -24.94
N ASN A 34 2.69 -13.44 -26.22
CA ASN A 34 3.76 -13.67 -27.18
C ASN A 34 4.80 -14.71 -26.72
N GLY A 35 4.34 -15.76 -26.04
CA GLY A 35 5.21 -16.84 -25.57
C GLY A 35 5.88 -17.59 -26.71
N ARG A 36 7.23 -17.70 -26.68
CA ARG A 36 8.05 -18.37 -27.67
C ARG A 36 9.03 -19.32 -27.01
N LEU A 37 9.12 -20.54 -27.52
CA LEU A 37 10.11 -21.51 -27.06
C LEU A 37 11.52 -21.06 -27.50
N LEU A 38 12.41 -20.88 -26.53
CA LEU A 38 13.82 -20.51 -26.76
C LEU A 38 14.74 -21.72 -26.82
N SER A 39 14.54 -22.71 -25.91
CA SER A 39 15.36 -23.90 -25.80
C SER A 39 14.58 -25.07 -25.23
N ASN A 40 14.99 -26.31 -25.62
CA ASN A 40 14.44 -27.57 -25.11
C ASN A 40 15.52 -28.50 -24.53
N ASP A 41 16.70 -27.96 -24.17
CA ASP A 41 17.82 -28.74 -23.61
C ASP A 41 17.64 -28.91 -22.09
N GLY A 42 17.06 -30.01 -21.67
CA GLY A 42 16.86 -30.37 -20.26
C GLY A 42 15.70 -29.68 -19.55
N SER A 43 15.27 -28.52 -20.00
CA SER A 43 14.04 -27.81 -19.61
C SER A 43 13.56 -26.96 -20.77
N PHE A 44 12.25 -26.67 -20.80
CA PHE A 44 11.66 -25.85 -21.86
C PHE A 44 11.71 -24.39 -21.45
N SER A 45 12.58 -23.60 -22.07
CA SER A 45 12.72 -22.16 -21.79
C SER A 45 11.85 -21.36 -22.73
N TYR A 46 10.95 -20.53 -22.18
CA TYR A 46 10.04 -19.66 -22.92
C TYR A 46 10.33 -18.20 -22.63
N TYR A 47 10.30 -17.38 -23.68
CA TYR A 47 10.22 -15.93 -23.58
C TYR A 47 8.75 -15.50 -23.63
N PHE A 48 8.34 -14.59 -22.75
CA PHE A 48 7.03 -13.96 -22.73
C PHE A 48 7.16 -12.45 -22.61
N GLU A 49 6.12 -11.74 -23.06
CA GLU A 49 5.93 -10.32 -22.84
C GLU A 49 4.81 -10.06 -21.81
N THR A 50 4.94 -8.98 -21.09
CA THR A 50 3.97 -8.53 -20.09
C THR A 50 3.56 -7.10 -20.36
N SER A 51 2.31 -6.73 -20.02
CA SER A 51 1.81 -5.36 -20.16
C SER A 51 2.44 -4.37 -19.16
N ILE A 52 3.05 -4.89 -18.08
CA ILE A 52 3.70 -4.11 -17.02
C ILE A 52 5.09 -4.67 -16.75
N SER A 53 6.01 -3.81 -16.33
CA SER A 53 7.34 -4.28 -15.92
C SER A 53 7.23 -5.18 -14.69
N LEU A 54 7.57 -6.47 -14.84
CA LEU A 54 7.64 -7.42 -13.75
C LEU A 54 9.00 -7.40 -13.08
N ARG A 55 9.01 -7.33 -11.76
CA ARG A 55 10.22 -7.43 -10.94
C ARG A 55 10.16 -8.72 -10.09
N ILE A 56 10.24 -9.85 -10.77
CA ILE A 56 10.29 -11.15 -10.10
C ILE A 56 11.76 -11.59 -10.01
N PRO A 57 12.28 -11.96 -8.83
CA PRO A 57 13.67 -12.41 -8.70
C PRO A 57 13.97 -13.62 -9.56
N ILE A 58 15.19 -13.68 -10.10
CA ILE A 58 15.69 -14.86 -10.84
C ILE A 58 15.71 -16.06 -9.90
N GLY A 59 15.29 -17.22 -10.41
CA GLY A 59 15.17 -18.46 -9.65
C GLY A 59 13.83 -18.61 -8.92
N SER A 60 12.99 -17.58 -8.86
CA SER A 60 11.66 -17.67 -8.23
C SER A 60 10.81 -18.74 -8.90
N ALA A 61 10.14 -19.57 -8.10
CA ALA A 61 9.15 -20.51 -8.61
C ALA A 61 7.92 -19.74 -9.12
N ILE A 62 7.40 -20.24 -10.21
CA ILE A 62 6.17 -19.73 -10.84
C ILE A 62 5.27 -20.91 -11.22
N ARG A 63 4.01 -20.59 -11.43
CA ARG A 63 3.06 -21.46 -12.08
C ARG A 63 2.53 -20.76 -13.33
N LEU A 64 2.59 -21.43 -14.48
CA LEU A 64 2.05 -20.95 -15.75
C LEU A 64 0.80 -21.74 -16.10
N GLU A 65 -0.29 -21.04 -16.42
CA GLU A 65 -1.55 -21.62 -16.86
C GLU A 65 -1.88 -21.17 -18.28
N TRP A 66 -2.15 -22.13 -19.16
CA TRP A 66 -2.54 -21.93 -20.57
C TRP A 66 -3.48 -23.03 -21.04
N GLY A 67 -4.59 -22.65 -21.67
CA GLY A 67 -5.55 -23.58 -22.26
C GLY A 67 -6.11 -24.64 -21.32
N GLY A 68 -6.23 -24.32 -20.02
CA GLY A 68 -6.67 -25.27 -18.98
C GLY A 68 -5.57 -26.20 -18.45
N MET A 69 -4.35 -26.10 -18.99
CA MET A 69 -3.16 -26.79 -18.48
C MET A 69 -2.40 -25.89 -17.51
N SER A 70 -1.78 -26.48 -16.48
CA SER A 70 -0.99 -25.76 -15.49
C SER A 70 0.33 -26.46 -15.28
N GLN A 71 1.43 -25.69 -15.27
CA GLN A 71 2.77 -26.20 -14.97
C GLN A 71 3.52 -25.30 -14.02
N ASN A 72 4.34 -25.92 -13.19
CA ASN A 72 5.31 -25.21 -12.38
C ASN A 72 6.57 -24.93 -13.21
N GLY A 73 7.24 -23.85 -12.89
CA GLY A 73 8.46 -23.45 -13.54
C GLY A 73 9.26 -22.47 -12.68
N ARG A 74 10.30 -21.91 -13.26
CA ARG A 74 11.15 -20.89 -12.58
C ARG A 74 11.43 -19.74 -13.50
N ILE A 75 11.59 -18.55 -12.91
CA ILE A 75 12.05 -17.36 -13.62
C ILE A 75 13.53 -17.49 -13.90
N LEU A 76 13.90 -17.46 -15.17
CA LEU A 76 15.29 -17.37 -15.58
C LEU A 76 15.74 -15.90 -15.73
N SER A 77 14.81 -15.03 -16.16
CA SER A 77 15.08 -13.60 -16.28
C SER A 77 13.76 -12.81 -16.29
N SER A 78 13.75 -11.63 -15.66
CA SER A 78 12.61 -10.71 -15.64
C SER A 78 13.13 -9.28 -15.69
N GLU A 79 13.04 -8.64 -16.86
CA GLU A 79 13.51 -7.26 -17.08
C GLU A 79 12.58 -6.52 -18.02
N GLY A 80 12.17 -5.32 -17.61
CA GLY A 80 11.21 -4.55 -18.37
C GLY A 80 9.92 -5.33 -18.56
N ILE A 81 9.46 -5.43 -19.79
CA ILE A 81 8.27 -6.21 -20.18
C ILE A 81 8.61 -7.65 -20.59
N GLY A 82 9.89 -8.03 -20.68
CA GLY A 82 10.32 -9.37 -21.10
C GLY A 82 10.60 -10.30 -19.92
N VAL A 83 10.00 -11.50 -19.94
CA VAL A 83 10.19 -12.53 -18.92
C VAL A 83 10.62 -13.84 -19.60
N ILE A 84 11.67 -14.48 -19.05
CA ILE A 84 12.07 -15.83 -19.47
C ILE A 84 11.75 -16.78 -18.32
N VAL A 85 11.04 -17.86 -18.65
CA VAL A 85 10.65 -18.90 -17.71
C VAL A 85 11.16 -20.27 -18.17
N ALA A 86 11.60 -21.10 -17.24
CA ALA A 86 11.88 -22.51 -17.48
C ALA A 86 10.72 -23.36 -17.00
N LEU A 87 10.21 -24.24 -17.84
CA LEU A 87 9.13 -25.19 -17.55
C LEU A 87 9.64 -26.62 -17.67
N GLU A 88 8.97 -27.57 -17.00
CA GLU A 88 9.33 -28.98 -17.04
C GLU A 88 8.86 -29.68 -18.33
N GLN A 89 7.76 -29.18 -18.92
CA GLN A 89 7.17 -29.75 -20.14
C GLN A 89 6.90 -28.65 -21.15
N SER A 90 6.83 -29.01 -22.44
CA SER A 90 6.52 -28.08 -23.52
C SER A 90 5.03 -27.77 -23.57
N PHE A 91 4.70 -26.52 -23.84
CA PHE A 91 3.36 -26.04 -24.24
C PHE A 91 3.28 -25.78 -25.76
N GLY A 92 4.26 -26.22 -26.55
CA GLY A 92 4.37 -25.94 -27.98
C GLY A 92 5.32 -24.77 -28.27
N ASP A 93 5.56 -24.48 -29.54
CA ASP A 93 6.53 -23.45 -29.95
C ASP A 93 6.04 -22.01 -29.74
N LEU A 94 4.72 -21.80 -29.78
CA LEU A 94 4.09 -20.50 -29.64
C LEU A 94 2.91 -20.56 -28.66
N ILE A 95 2.84 -19.58 -27.78
CA ILE A 95 1.77 -19.39 -26.78
C ILE A 95 1.25 -17.97 -26.93
N THR A 96 0.02 -17.80 -27.37
CA THR A 96 -0.57 -16.45 -27.60
C THR A 96 -0.71 -15.66 -26.31
N GLU A 97 -1.35 -16.27 -25.30
CA GLU A 97 -1.57 -15.70 -23.99
C GLU A 97 -1.55 -16.79 -22.94
N ALA A 98 -0.99 -16.48 -21.77
CA ALA A 98 -0.99 -17.36 -20.60
C ALA A 98 -1.11 -16.54 -19.32
N THR A 99 -1.44 -17.20 -18.21
CA THR A 99 -1.45 -16.58 -16.89
C THR A 99 -0.26 -17.08 -16.08
N LEU A 100 0.63 -16.18 -15.69
CA LEU A 100 1.75 -16.46 -14.82
C LEU A 100 1.39 -16.12 -13.37
N PHE A 101 1.53 -17.08 -12.49
CA PHE A 101 1.34 -16.92 -11.04
C PHE A 101 2.68 -16.91 -10.36
N HIS A 102 2.89 -15.91 -9.51
CA HIS A 102 4.06 -15.83 -8.66
C HIS A 102 3.66 -15.39 -7.26
N ASP A 103 3.95 -16.24 -6.30
CA ASP A 103 3.82 -15.98 -4.86
C ASP A 103 5.14 -16.33 -4.18
N PRO A 104 5.67 -15.47 -3.31
CA PRO A 104 7.01 -15.65 -2.73
C PRO A 104 7.01 -16.68 -1.58
N TRP A 105 6.36 -17.83 -1.75
CA TRP A 105 6.32 -18.88 -0.71
C TRP A 105 7.69 -19.50 -0.40
N GLU A 106 8.66 -19.44 -1.32
CA GLU A 106 10.03 -19.90 -1.06
C GLU A 106 10.68 -19.16 0.11
N LEU A 107 10.36 -17.87 0.29
CA LEU A 107 10.84 -17.11 1.43
C LEU A 107 10.31 -17.67 2.76
N LEU A 108 9.12 -18.26 2.74
CA LEU A 108 8.54 -18.93 3.90
C LEU A 108 9.16 -20.31 4.11
N GLU A 109 9.48 -21.05 3.05
CA GLU A 109 10.21 -22.32 3.11
C GLU A 109 11.60 -22.12 3.71
N GLN A 110 12.33 -21.11 3.27
CA GLN A 110 13.62 -20.74 3.84
C GLN A 110 13.53 -20.37 5.33
N LEU A 111 12.48 -19.66 5.73
CA LEU A 111 12.26 -19.36 7.15
C LEU A 111 12.00 -20.64 7.96
N ILE A 112 11.28 -21.64 7.42
CA ILE A 112 11.05 -22.94 8.05
C ILE A 112 12.39 -23.65 8.30
N GLU A 113 13.31 -23.65 7.31
CA GLU A 113 14.65 -24.22 7.44
C GLU A 113 15.46 -23.52 8.54
N ARG A 114 15.48 -22.20 8.57
CA ARG A 114 16.16 -21.41 9.62
C ARG A 114 15.60 -21.68 11.02
N LEU A 115 14.30 -21.85 11.13
CA LEU A 115 13.67 -22.22 12.39
C LEU A 115 14.10 -23.61 12.86
N ASP A 116 14.33 -24.56 11.95
CA ASP A 116 14.86 -25.88 12.29
C ASP A 116 16.31 -25.82 12.78
N GLU A 117 17.15 -24.97 12.18
CA GLU A 117 18.50 -24.70 12.66
C GLU A 117 18.50 -24.05 14.05
N ILE A 118 17.62 -23.06 14.28
CA ILE A 118 17.45 -22.44 15.60
C ILE A 118 17.02 -23.47 16.66
N LYS A 119 16.17 -24.41 16.28
CA LYS A 119 15.73 -25.51 17.16
C LYS A 119 16.89 -26.41 17.63
N LYS A 120 17.93 -26.54 16.84
CA LYS A 120 19.14 -27.31 17.19
C LYS A 120 20.11 -26.53 18.09
N ASP A 121 20.13 -25.17 17.99
CA ASP A 121 21.07 -24.32 18.74
C ASP A 121 20.48 -23.87 20.10
N LYS A 122 21.17 -24.24 21.19
CA LYS A 122 20.75 -23.92 22.56
C LYS A 122 20.76 -22.40 22.84
N GLN A 123 21.76 -21.68 22.32
CA GLN A 123 21.89 -20.23 22.56
C GLN A 123 20.82 -19.46 21.81
N LYS A 124 20.57 -19.81 20.54
CA LYS A 124 19.51 -19.20 19.73
C LYS A 124 18.14 -19.47 20.35
N ARG A 125 17.86 -20.70 20.81
CA ARG A 125 16.61 -20.99 21.57
C ARG A 125 16.44 -20.13 22.82
N LEU A 126 17.52 -19.90 23.58
CA LEU A 126 17.46 -19.07 24.79
C LEU A 126 17.11 -17.62 24.46
N ARG A 127 17.63 -17.08 23.35
CA ARG A 127 17.29 -15.74 22.87
C ARG A 127 15.81 -15.64 22.47
N VAL A 128 15.31 -16.61 21.74
CA VAL A 128 13.88 -16.73 21.37
C VAL A 128 12.99 -16.82 22.62
N LYS A 129 13.39 -17.61 23.64
CA LYS A 129 12.65 -17.70 24.89
C LYS A 129 12.49 -16.35 25.57
N LYS A 130 13.58 -15.55 25.64
CA LYS A 130 13.56 -14.21 26.25
C LYS A 130 12.66 -13.23 25.48
N LEU A 131 12.51 -13.40 24.17
CA LEU A 131 11.59 -12.59 23.36
C LEU A 131 10.12 -12.96 23.65
N MET A 132 9.83 -14.27 23.67
CA MET A 132 8.46 -14.77 23.80
C MET A 132 7.93 -14.69 25.25
N ASP A 133 8.83 -14.69 26.22
CA ASP A 133 8.52 -14.60 27.66
C ASP A 133 9.46 -13.58 28.33
N PRO A 134 9.17 -12.27 28.19
CA PRO A 134 9.99 -11.21 28.77
C PRO A 134 9.66 -10.97 30.26
N SER A 135 9.55 -12.06 31.05
CA SER A 135 9.17 -12.04 32.47
C SER A 135 10.28 -11.56 33.41
N MET A 136 11.53 -11.49 32.95
CA MET A 136 12.64 -11.00 33.77
C MET A 136 12.49 -9.50 34.04
N PRO A 137 12.88 -9.02 35.24
CA PRO A 137 12.86 -7.58 35.55
C PRO A 137 13.81 -6.81 34.63
N ALA A 138 13.43 -5.58 34.27
CA ALA A 138 14.30 -4.68 33.53
C ALA A 138 15.43 -4.18 34.48
N THR A 139 16.67 -4.26 33.98
CA THR A 139 17.89 -3.97 34.82
C THR A 139 18.61 -2.69 34.42
N HIS A 140 18.08 -1.90 33.49
CA HIS A 140 18.70 -0.64 33.07
C HIS A 140 18.56 0.44 34.17
N PRO A 141 19.62 1.25 34.42
CA PRO A 141 19.60 2.26 35.43
C PRO A 141 18.75 3.47 35.03
N VAL A 142 17.55 3.58 35.61
CA VAL A 142 16.57 4.64 35.28
C VAL A 142 17.09 6.02 35.67
N GLU A 143 17.81 6.12 36.77
CA GLU A 143 18.37 7.36 37.29
C GLU A 143 19.46 8.00 36.39
N LYS A 144 20.01 7.23 35.47
CA LYS A 144 21.02 7.69 34.50
C LYS A 144 20.44 8.20 33.18
N ILE A 145 19.13 8.14 33.00
CA ILE A 145 18.48 8.55 31.74
C ILE A 145 18.59 10.07 31.56
N LYS A 146 19.18 10.51 30.44
CA LYS A 146 19.36 11.93 30.09
C LYS A 146 18.44 12.39 28.94
N SER A 147 17.99 11.49 28.12
CA SER A 147 17.14 11.76 26.96
C SER A 147 16.45 10.49 26.46
N THR A 148 15.47 10.63 25.61
CA THR A 148 14.76 9.52 24.93
C THR A 148 15.71 8.56 24.23
N VAL A 149 16.68 9.07 23.47
CA VAL A 149 17.72 8.24 22.80
C VAL A 149 18.60 7.54 23.82
N HIS A 150 19.01 8.26 24.87
CA HIS A 150 19.87 7.68 25.92
C HIS A 150 19.16 6.57 26.69
N GLU A 151 17.86 6.70 26.94
CA GLU A 151 17.07 5.63 27.54
C GLU A 151 17.11 4.35 26.69
N LEU A 152 16.89 4.43 25.36
CA LEU A 152 16.96 3.25 24.50
C LEU A 152 18.36 2.65 24.44
N VAL A 153 19.41 3.48 24.45
CA VAL A 153 20.81 3.02 24.55
C VAL A 153 21.04 2.23 25.82
N LEU A 154 20.56 2.72 26.99
CA LEU A 154 20.68 2.02 28.27
C LEU A 154 19.86 0.73 28.28
N ARG A 155 18.58 0.79 27.88
CA ARG A 155 17.72 -0.40 27.78
C ARG A 155 18.36 -1.50 26.95
N SER A 156 18.85 -1.17 25.75
CA SER A 156 19.53 -2.12 24.85
C SER A 156 20.93 -2.54 25.30
N LYS A 157 21.52 -1.88 26.28
CA LYS A 157 22.78 -2.28 26.89
C LYS A 157 22.58 -3.28 28.03
N TYR A 158 21.55 -3.11 28.83
CA TYR A 158 21.35 -3.90 30.05
C TYR A 158 20.33 -5.02 29.88
N ASN A 159 19.29 -4.82 29.06
CA ASN A 159 18.25 -5.83 28.86
C ASN A 159 18.52 -6.70 27.63
N PRO A 160 18.20 -8.00 27.68
CA PRO A 160 18.33 -8.88 26.51
C PRO A 160 17.31 -8.59 25.41
N VAL A 161 16.11 -8.11 25.78
CA VAL A 161 15.04 -7.70 24.89
C VAL A 161 14.53 -6.33 25.30
N THR A 162 14.28 -5.47 24.31
CA THR A 162 13.64 -4.17 24.50
C THR A 162 12.55 -4.02 23.44
N PHE A 163 11.31 -3.86 23.86
CA PHE A 163 10.21 -3.48 22.99
C PHE A 163 10.11 -1.97 22.94
N VAL A 164 9.98 -1.42 21.74
CA VAL A 164 9.79 0.01 21.50
C VAL A 164 8.42 0.21 20.86
N TRP A 165 7.53 0.84 21.60
CA TRP A 165 6.28 1.30 21.03
C TRP A 165 6.45 2.72 20.52
N GLY A 166 6.46 2.84 19.20
CA GLY A 166 6.63 4.11 18.52
C GLY A 166 5.41 4.48 17.70
N PRO A 167 4.45 5.19 18.26
CA PRO A 167 3.35 5.77 17.49
C PRO A 167 3.83 6.62 16.30
N PRO A 168 2.98 6.92 15.32
CA PRO A 168 3.36 7.70 14.15
C PRO A 168 3.91 9.08 14.50
N GLY A 169 4.99 9.46 13.84
CA GLY A 169 5.60 10.77 14.03
C GLY A 169 6.40 10.95 15.33
N THR A 170 6.55 9.91 16.17
CA THR A 170 7.28 10.01 17.45
C THR A 170 8.81 9.84 17.32
N GLY A 171 9.34 9.76 16.08
CA GLY A 171 10.77 9.69 15.83
C GLY A 171 11.38 8.30 16.03
N LYS A 172 10.65 7.23 15.69
CA LYS A 172 11.18 5.85 15.67
C LYS A 172 12.54 5.77 14.99
N THR A 173 12.57 6.10 13.69
CA THR A 173 13.77 6.03 12.85
C THR A 173 14.93 6.84 13.41
N TYR A 174 14.65 8.07 13.84
CA TYR A 174 15.66 8.93 14.50
C TYR A 174 16.26 8.25 15.74
N THR A 175 15.40 7.72 16.62
CA THR A 175 15.83 7.12 17.89
C THR A 175 16.61 5.82 17.66
N LEU A 176 16.16 4.99 16.73
CA LEU A 176 16.83 3.75 16.35
C LEU A 176 18.19 4.02 15.70
N ALA A 177 18.26 4.97 14.74
CA ALA A 177 19.50 5.33 14.07
C ALA A 177 20.56 5.86 15.04
N ARG A 178 20.19 6.72 16.00
CA ARG A 178 21.10 7.21 17.05
C ARG A 178 21.55 6.10 18.01
N THR A 179 20.65 5.15 18.30
CA THR A 179 20.99 3.98 19.12
C THR A 179 21.96 3.06 18.39
N ALA A 180 21.71 2.77 17.10
CA ALA A 180 22.61 2.00 16.26
C ALA A 180 24.00 2.67 16.12
N ALA A 181 24.04 3.99 15.89
CA ALA A 181 25.29 4.75 15.86
C ALA A 181 26.07 4.67 17.18
N ASN A 182 25.39 4.76 18.31
CA ASN A 182 26.02 4.56 19.61
C ASN A 182 26.68 3.18 19.72
N LYS A 183 26.01 2.13 19.26
CA LYS A 183 26.59 0.77 19.25
C LYS A 183 27.79 0.68 18.32
N TYR A 184 27.69 1.22 17.11
CA TYR A 184 28.79 1.30 16.16
C TYR A 184 30.02 2.04 16.74
N PHE A 185 29.82 3.19 17.40
CA PHE A 185 30.92 3.94 18.02
C PHE A 185 31.62 3.18 19.17
N HIS A 186 31.00 2.12 19.68
CA HIS A 186 31.58 1.20 20.67
C HIS A 186 31.99 -0.14 20.03
N GLU A 187 32.20 -0.18 18.71
CA GLU A 187 32.67 -1.34 17.95
C GLU A 187 31.77 -2.58 18.13
N LYS A 188 30.46 -2.35 18.25
CA LYS A 188 29.47 -3.42 18.30
C LYS A 188 28.91 -3.70 16.92
N ARG A 189 28.75 -4.99 16.60
CA ARG A 189 28.09 -5.44 15.37
C ARG A 189 26.58 -5.31 15.51
N VAL A 190 25.96 -4.57 14.58
CA VAL A 190 24.53 -4.28 14.58
C VAL A 190 23.88 -4.83 13.32
N LEU A 191 22.77 -5.53 13.47
CA LEU A 191 21.91 -5.96 12.37
C LEU A 191 20.60 -5.15 12.45
N ILE A 192 20.25 -4.48 11.35
CA ILE A 192 19.01 -3.73 11.20
C ILE A 192 18.10 -4.49 10.23
N LEU A 193 16.93 -4.87 10.69
CA LEU A 193 15.95 -5.64 9.93
C LEU A 193 14.61 -4.91 9.88
N SER A 194 13.92 -5.01 8.76
CA SER A 194 12.53 -4.59 8.62
C SER A 194 11.77 -5.47 7.62
N HIS A 195 10.45 -5.35 7.64
CA HIS A 195 9.59 -6.03 6.67
C HIS A 195 9.77 -5.48 5.24
N SER A 196 10.01 -4.17 5.08
CA SER A 196 10.10 -3.49 3.78
C SER A 196 11.50 -2.95 3.49
N ASN A 197 11.87 -2.90 2.19
CA ASN A 197 13.09 -2.26 1.73
C ASN A 197 13.13 -0.78 2.13
N GLN A 198 12.05 -0.05 1.92
CA GLN A 198 11.96 1.37 2.22
C GLN A 198 12.30 1.69 3.69
N ALA A 199 11.79 0.90 4.65
CA ALA A 199 12.08 1.12 6.06
C ALA A 199 13.56 0.89 6.39
N VAL A 200 14.18 -0.15 5.80
CA VAL A 200 15.62 -0.39 5.96
C VAL A 200 16.42 0.76 5.36
N ASP A 201 16.07 1.20 4.15
CA ASP A 201 16.78 2.27 3.42
C ASP A 201 16.75 3.60 4.19
N VAL A 202 15.59 3.99 4.70
CA VAL A 202 15.42 5.21 5.50
C VAL A 202 16.24 5.14 6.79
N LEU A 203 16.23 3.99 7.47
CA LEU A 203 16.95 3.83 8.73
C LEU A 203 18.48 3.80 8.52
N ILE A 204 18.96 3.09 7.52
CA ILE A 204 20.39 3.06 7.15
C ILE A 204 20.85 4.44 6.68
N GLY A 205 20.04 5.14 5.89
CA GLY A 205 20.33 6.49 5.46
C GLY A 205 20.49 7.47 6.61
N GLU A 206 19.52 7.50 7.52
CA GLU A 206 19.56 8.37 8.72
C GLU A 206 20.73 8.04 9.64
N LEU A 207 21.08 6.76 9.75
CA LEU A 207 22.25 6.30 10.49
C LEU A 207 23.54 6.80 9.85
N SER A 208 23.73 6.60 8.54
CA SER A 208 24.92 6.99 7.81
C SER A 208 25.13 8.49 7.84
N ASP A 209 24.08 9.30 7.64
CA ASP A 209 24.16 10.76 7.73
C ASP A 209 24.63 11.22 9.11
N PHE A 210 24.12 10.56 10.17
CA PHE A 210 24.55 10.91 11.50
C PHE A 210 26.01 10.56 11.77
N ILE A 211 26.49 9.39 11.34
CA ILE A 211 27.88 8.96 11.50
C ILE A 211 28.81 9.88 10.71
N LYS A 212 28.43 10.26 9.46
CA LYS A 212 29.14 11.24 8.62
C LYS A 212 29.25 12.60 9.32
N LYS A 213 28.15 13.13 9.87
CA LYS A 213 28.14 14.39 10.65
C LYS A 213 29.05 14.37 11.90
N LYS A 214 29.40 13.18 12.39
CA LYS A 214 30.33 12.99 13.50
C LYS A 214 31.76 12.73 13.03
N ASN A 215 32.03 12.79 11.74
CA ASN A 215 33.34 12.50 11.12
C ASN A 215 33.92 11.12 11.52
N ARG A 216 33.03 10.11 11.68
CA ARG A 216 33.39 8.75 12.07
C ARG A 216 32.97 7.68 11.07
N PHE A 217 32.50 8.09 9.91
CA PHE A 217 32.09 7.17 8.84
C PHE A 217 33.33 6.54 8.21
N ARG A 218 33.36 5.22 8.13
CA ARG A 218 34.33 4.46 7.36
C ARG A 218 33.59 3.68 6.29
N GLU A 219 34.14 3.68 5.10
CA GLU A 219 33.57 2.96 3.96
C GLU A 219 33.58 1.46 4.23
N GLY A 220 32.46 0.78 3.93
CA GLY A 220 32.28 -0.65 4.21
C GLY A 220 31.77 -0.97 5.61
N ASP A 221 31.91 -0.07 6.60
CA ASP A 221 31.44 -0.34 7.98
C ASP A 221 29.91 -0.40 8.09
N VAL A 222 29.20 0.38 7.26
CA VAL A 222 27.71 0.41 7.21
C VAL A 222 27.27 -0.06 5.84
N LEU A 223 26.51 -1.14 5.80
CA LEU A 223 26.12 -1.81 4.58
C LEU A 223 24.61 -2.01 4.48
N ARG A 224 24.01 -1.55 3.39
CA ARG A 224 22.69 -1.93 2.94
C ARG A 224 22.81 -3.17 2.03
N TYR A 225 22.31 -4.29 2.52
CA TYR A 225 22.41 -5.59 1.84
C TYR A 225 21.07 -6.07 1.29
N GLY A 226 21.05 -6.46 0.02
CA GLY A 226 19.87 -6.96 -0.71
C GLY A 226 19.42 -6.04 -1.84
N PHE A 227 18.46 -6.51 -2.64
CA PHE A 227 17.96 -5.81 -3.83
C PHE A 227 16.89 -4.78 -3.48
N GLY A 228 16.64 -3.85 -4.41
CA GLY A 228 15.53 -2.90 -4.33
C GLY A 228 15.80 -1.71 -3.42
N THR A 229 17.01 -1.17 -3.46
CA THR A 229 17.34 0.11 -2.81
C THR A 229 16.54 1.26 -3.41
N SER A 230 16.04 2.15 -2.56
CA SER A 230 15.33 3.35 -3.01
C SER A 230 16.28 4.40 -3.56
N GLU A 231 15.78 5.29 -4.45
CA GLU A 231 16.55 6.43 -4.98
C GLU A 231 17.17 7.29 -3.87
N HIS A 232 16.58 7.32 -2.69
CA HIS A 232 17.10 8.04 -1.52
C HIS A 232 18.46 7.55 -0.99
N LEU A 233 18.88 6.33 -1.35
CA LEU A 233 20.20 5.80 -0.98
C LEU A 233 21.22 5.89 -2.11
N THR A 234 20.79 5.95 -3.36
CA THR A 234 21.70 6.03 -4.53
C THR A 234 22.55 7.30 -4.55
N ASP A 235 22.09 8.37 -3.90
CA ASP A 235 22.84 9.62 -3.76
C ASP A 235 23.80 9.63 -2.55
N ARG A 236 23.84 8.54 -1.76
CA ARG A 236 24.62 8.45 -0.51
C ARG A 236 25.80 7.52 -0.70
N GLU A 237 26.93 8.05 -1.11
CA GLU A 237 28.16 7.32 -1.39
C GLU A 237 28.48 6.17 -0.42
N ALA A 238 28.76 4.98 -0.99
CA ALA A 238 29.39 3.83 -0.36
C ALA A 238 28.62 3.12 0.76
N VAL A 239 27.28 3.07 0.67
CA VAL A 239 26.43 2.37 1.63
C VAL A 239 25.84 1.10 1.07
N THR A 240 25.75 0.95 -0.25
CA THR A 240 25.19 -0.23 -0.92
C THR A 240 26.30 -1.18 -1.42
N THR A 241 25.96 -2.47 -1.57
CA THR A 241 26.92 -3.45 -2.12
C THR A 241 27.37 -3.10 -3.53
N SER A 242 26.49 -2.53 -4.35
CA SER A 242 26.80 -2.09 -5.72
C SER A 242 27.78 -0.93 -5.76
N GLU A 243 27.66 0.05 -4.88
CA GLU A 243 28.57 1.19 -4.79
C GLU A 243 29.94 0.77 -4.26
N LEU A 244 29.98 -0.11 -3.25
CA LEU A 244 31.23 -0.68 -2.76
C LEU A 244 31.93 -1.50 -3.85
N LEU A 245 31.18 -2.30 -4.61
CA LEU A 245 31.70 -3.07 -5.73
C LEU A 245 32.29 -2.15 -6.80
N ALA A 246 31.56 -1.10 -7.20
CA ALA A 246 32.01 -0.14 -8.21
C ALA A 246 33.33 0.58 -7.81
N LYS A 247 33.55 0.79 -6.51
CA LYS A 247 34.78 1.38 -5.99
C LYS A 247 35.93 0.39 -5.85
N GLN A 248 35.64 -0.83 -5.32
CA GLN A 248 36.72 -1.80 -5.04
C GLN A 248 37.08 -2.67 -6.23
N ASP A 249 36.15 -2.89 -7.15
CA ASP A 249 36.33 -3.71 -8.36
C ASP A 249 35.56 -3.10 -9.54
N PRO A 250 36.02 -1.93 -10.05
CA PRO A 250 35.32 -1.23 -11.13
C PRO A 250 35.15 -2.08 -12.38
N GLY A 251 36.15 -2.92 -12.72
CA GLY A 251 36.10 -3.80 -13.89
C GLY A 251 34.95 -4.82 -13.82
N LEU A 252 34.75 -5.45 -12.66
CA LEU A 252 33.65 -6.40 -12.46
C LEU A 252 32.28 -5.71 -12.44
N ALA A 253 32.22 -4.50 -11.93
CA ALA A 253 30.98 -3.69 -11.93
C ALA A 253 30.60 -3.28 -13.35
N GLU A 254 31.58 -2.84 -14.16
CA GLU A 254 31.40 -2.42 -15.54
C GLU A 254 31.05 -3.61 -16.46
N GLU A 255 31.74 -4.76 -16.29
CA GLU A 255 31.42 -6.00 -16.99
C GLU A 255 29.93 -6.40 -16.78
N LYS A 256 29.44 -6.32 -15.55
CA LYS A 256 28.02 -6.57 -15.25
C LYS A 256 27.08 -5.65 -16.02
N VAL A 257 27.38 -4.34 -16.06
CA VAL A 257 26.53 -3.36 -16.76
C VAL A 257 26.48 -3.66 -18.25
N ILE A 258 27.63 -3.87 -18.86
CA ILE A 258 27.75 -4.18 -20.30
C ILE A 258 26.95 -5.44 -20.65
N LEU A 259 27.14 -6.54 -19.90
CA LEU A 259 26.41 -7.78 -20.16
C LEU A 259 24.90 -7.65 -19.98
N LEU A 260 24.44 -6.85 -19.03
CA LEU A 260 23.01 -6.60 -18.83
C LEU A 260 22.42 -5.73 -19.94
N GLU A 261 23.17 -4.76 -20.47
CA GLU A 261 22.75 -3.97 -21.63
C GLU A 261 22.71 -4.81 -22.91
N GLU A 262 23.72 -5.63 -23.18
CA GLU A 262 23.72 -6.58 -24.30
C GLU A 262 22.51 -7.52 -24.22
N ARG A 263 22.22 -8.06 -23.03
CA ARG A 263 21.03 -8.89 -22.80
C ARG A 263 19.73 -8.16 -23.12
N LYS A 264 19.61 -6.90 -22.70
CA LYS A 264 18.43 -6.08 -22.96
C LYS A 264 18.23 -5.85 -24.47
N HIS A 265 19.27 -5.53 -25.21
CA HIS A 265 19.22 -5.34 -26.64
C HIS A 265 18.83 -6.63 -27.37
N LEU A 266 19.48 -7.75 -27.02
CA LEU A 266 19.22 -9.03 -27.64
C LEU A 266 17.77 -9.53 -27.39
N LYS A 267 17.22 -9.26 -26.22
CA LYS A 267 15.80 -9.53 -25.93
C LYS A 267 14.86 -8.66 -26.78
N GLN A 268 15.17 -7.38 -27.00
CA GLN A 268 14.38 -6.50 -27.86
C GLN A 268 14.42 -6.96 -29.34
N ASP A 269 15.56 -7.47 -29.80
CA ASP A 269 15.70 -8.00 -31.14
C ASP A 269 14.91 -9.30 -31.32
N ILE A 270 14.96 -10.22 -30.36
CA ILE A 270 14.14 -11.44 -30.35
C ILE A 270 12.64 -11.12 -30.35
N ALA A 271 12.22 -10.09 -29.62
CA ALA A 271 10.82 -9.65 -29.60
C ALA A 271 10.35 -9.11 -30.96
N ARG A 272 11.24 -8.42 -31.70
CA ARG A 272 10.94 -7.86 -33.02
C ARG A 272 11.03 -8.90 -34.14
N SER A 273 12.03 -9.77 -34.11
CA SER A 273 12.29 -10.77 -35.13
C SER A 273 12.95 -12.00 -34.51
N PHE A 274 12.23 -13.09 -34.39
CA PHE A 274 12.74 -14.33 -33.82
C PHE A 274 13.79 -14.97 -34.73
N SER A 275 14.99 -15.22 -34.21
CA SER A 275 16.10 -15.91 -34.86
C SER A 275 16.69 -16.98 -33.93
N LYS A 276 16.89 -18.19 -34.44
CA LYS A 276 17.56 -19.26 -33.67
C LYS A 276 18.99 -18.89 -33.28
N ARG A 277 19.66 -18.05 -34.07
CA ARG A 277 20.99 -17.52 -33.78
C ARG A 277 20.96 -16.62 -32.53
N ASP A 278 19.99 -15.70 -32.47
CA ASP A 278 19.89 -14.74 -31.37
C ASP A 278 19.48 -15.46 -30.06
N THR A 279 18.69 -16.52 -30.16
CA THR A 279 18.35 -17.40 -29.04
C THR A 279 19.61 -18.08 -28.45
N ASN A 280 20.48 -18.65 -29.30
CA ASN A 280 21.71 -19.27 -28.84
C ASN A 280 22.67 -18.24 -28.22
N GLN A 281 22.78 -17.05 -28.81
CA GLN A 281 23.56 -15.94 -28.25
C GLN A 281 23.02 -15.52 -26.87
N LEU A 282 21.70 -15.47 -26.70
CA LEU A 282 21.08 -15.16 -25.40
C LEU A 282 21.42 -16.20 -24.34
N LEU A 283 21.43 -17.50 -24.64
CA LEU A 283 21.80 -18.56 -23.73
C LEU A 283 23.28 -18.49 -23.31
N GLU A 284 24.17 -18.21 -24.28
CA GLU A 284 25.60 -18.00 -23.97
C GLU A 284 25.81 -16.77 -23.10
N LEU A 285 25.09 -15.67 -23.37
CA LEU A 285 25.15 -14.44 -22.62
C LEU A 285 24.62 -14.64 -21.18
N GLU A 286 23.51 -15.38 -20.98
CA GLU A 286 23.01 -15.72 -19.65
C GLU A 286 24.03 -16.57 -18.84
N THR A 287 24.78 -17.44 -19.51
CA THR A 287 25.85 -18.21 -18.86
C THR A 287 27.01 -17.29 -18.40
N LYS A 288 27.40 -16.31 -19.22
CA LYS A 288 28.41 -15.31 -18.84
C LYS A 288 27.93 -14.46 -17.68
N ILE A 289 26.68 -13.98 -17.74
CA ILE A 289 26.04 -13.21 -16.67
C ILE A 289 26.05 -13.99 -15.36
N ALA A 290 25.67 -15.27 -15.37
CA ALA A 290 25.67 -16.12 -14.19
C ALA A 290 27.06 -16.20 -13.53
N ARG A 291 28.13 -16.34 -14.31
CA ARG A 291 29.51 -16.37 -13.79
C ARG A 291 29.94 -15.04 -13.16
N VAL A 292 29.57 -13.90 -13.78
CA VAL A 292 29.85 -12.57 -13.24
C VAL A 292 29.07 -12.33 -11.95
N LEU A 293 27.79 -12.71 -11.91
CA LEU A 293 26.96 -12.60 -10.72
C LEU A 293 27.48 -13.44 -9.56
N GLU A 294 28.04 -14.63 -9.83
CA GLU A 294 28.65 -15.46 -8.78
C GLU A 294 29.91 -14.80 -8.20
N LYS A 295 30.78 -14.23 -9.03
CA LYS A 295 31.96 -13.45 -8.56
C LYS A 295 31.51 -12.25 -7.70
N ILE A 296 30.47 -11.54 -8.12
CA ILE A 296 29.91 -10.42 -7.38
C ILE A 296 29.39 -10.89 -6.03
N ARG A 297 28.67 -12.02 -5.99
CA ARG A 297 28.16 -12.60 -4.76
C ARG A 297 29.25 -12.93 -3.75
N GLN A 298 30.38 -13.46 -4.20
CA GLN A 298 31.53 -13.71 -3.32
C GLN A 298 32.07 -12.42 -2.68
N LYS A 299 32.13 -11.33 -3.45
CA LYS A 299 32.49 -10.01 -2.92
C LYS A 299 31.46 -9.47 -1.95
N GLU A 300 30.18 -9.61 -2.26
CA GLU A 300 29.10 -9.19 -1.37
C GLU A 300 29.13 -9.95 -0.02
N ILE A 301 29.44 -11.23 -0.04
CA ILE A 301 29.65 -12.05 1.19
C ILE A 301 30.74 -11.42 2.05
N GLN A 302 31.89 -11.11 1.46
CA GLN A 302 33.00 -10.46 2.16
C GLN A 302 32.58 -9.10 2.74
N PHE A 303 31.86 -8.27 1.98
CA PHE A 303 31.37 -6.98 2.49
C PHE A 303 30.44 -7.16 3.71
N VAL A 304 29.57 -8.17 3.68
CA VAL A 304 28.68 -8.49 4.83
C VAL A 304 29.49 -8.95 6.04
N GLU A 305 30.54 -9.77 5.84
CA GLU A 305 31.39 -10.26 6.93
C GLU A 305 32.17 -9.14 7.60
N ASP A 306 32.68 -8.19 6.83
CA ASP A 306 33.51 -7.08 7.31
C ASP A 306 32.68 -5.97 7.98
N ALA A 307 31.46 -5.72 7.50
CA ALA A 307 30.62 -4.62 7.98
C ALA A 307 30.29 -4.72 9.48
N PHE A 308 30.35 -3.59 10.19
CA PHE A 308 29.88 -3.44 11.56
C PHE A 308 28.35 -3.31 11.64
N VAL A 309 27.76 -2.62 10.70
CA VAL A 309 26.30 -2.45 10.62
C VAL A 309 25.80 -3.00 9.30
N VAL A 310 24.89 -3.95 9.37
CA VAL A 310 24.22 -4.54 8.20
C VAL A 310 22.73 -4.23 8.26
N GLY A 311 22.18 -3.67 7.18
CA GLY A 311 20.75 -3.45 7.01
C GLY A 311 20.19 -4.35 5.92
N ALA A 312 19.16 -5.14 6.23
CA ALA A 312 18.50 -6.04 5.28
C ALA A 312 17.00 -6.19 5.60
N THR A 313 16.24 -6.74 4.65
CA THR A 313 14.87 -7.16 4.97
C THR A 313 14.86 -8.46 5.76
N LEU A 314 13.80 -8.70 6.54
CA LEU A 314 13.61 -9.98 7.27
C LEU A 314 13.65 -11.20 6.32
N ALA A 315 13.05 -11.05 5.13
CA ALA A 315 13.08 -12.08 4.10
C ALA A 315 14.50 -12.36 3.60
N LYS A 316 15.27 -11.30 3.28
CA LYS A 316 16.67 -11.43 2.85
C LYS A 316 17.54 -12.09 3.93
N ALA A 317 17.35 -11.70 5.19
CA ALA A 317 18.11 -12.30 6.30
C ALA A 317 17.79 -13.78 6.50
N ALA A 318 16.54 -14.21 6.29
CA ALA A 318 16.17 -15.62 6.37
C ALA A 318 16.71 -16.44 5.19
N SER A 319 16.75 -15.86 3.99
CA SER A 319 17.22 -16.53 2.77
C SER A 319 18.73 -16.62 2.67
N ASP A 320 19.49 -15.79 3.39
CA ASP A 320 20.93 -15.66 3.22
C ASP A 320 21.73 -16.29 4.37
N PRO A 321 22.51 -17.37 4.11
CA PRO A 321 23.33 -18.02 5.13
C PRO A 321 24.33 -17.08 5.82
N VAL A 322 24.90 -16.13 5.08
CA VAL A 322 25.94 -15.22 5.61
C VAL A 322 25.44 -14.38 6.77
N ILE A 323 24.20 -13.85 6.67
CA ILE A 323 23.56 -13.12 7.79
C ILE A 323 23.28 -14.07 8.96
N PHE A 324 22.81 -15.29 8.67
CA PHE A 324 22.46 -16.26 9.70
C PHE A 324 23.67 -16.76 10.51
N GLU A 325 24.81 -16.92 9.87
CA GLU A 325 26.05 -17.40 10.49
C GLU A 325 26.80 -16.30 11.22
N LYS A 326 26.69 -15.04 10.76
CA LYS A 326 27.33 -13.90 11.39
C LYS A 326 26.72 -13.62 12.77
N THR A 327 27.58 -13.42 13.76
CA THR A 327 27.15 -13.09 15.14
C THR A 327 27.02 -11.57 15.30
N PHE A 328 25.85 -11.11 15.75
CA PHE A 328 25.59 -9.71 16.05
C PHE A 328 25.47 -9.46 17.56
N ASP A 329 25.95 -8.30 18.01
CA ASP A 329 25.78 -7.88 19.41
C ASP A 329 24.37 -7.36 19.67
N VAL A 330 23.78 -6.62 18.69
CA VAL A 330 22.43 -6.08 18.76
C VAL A 330 21.72 -6.29 17.43
N VAL A 331 20.49 -6.78 17.48
CA VAL A 331 19.56 -6.79 16.34
C VAL A 331 18.47 -5.77 16.60
N ILE A 332 18.19 -4.94 15.60
CA ILE A 332 17.10 -3.96 15.60
C ILE A 332 16.08 -4.40 14.55
N VAL A 333 14.85 -4.65 14.95
CA VAL A 333 13.74 -4.95 14.06
C VAL A 333 12.81 -3.73 14.04
N ASP A 334 12.78 -3.03 12.92
CA ASP A 334 11.87 -1.91 12.72
C ASP A 334 10.59 -2.37 12.00
N GLU A 335 9.48 -1.65 12.23
CA GLU A 335 8.13 -2.01 11.77
C GLU A 335 7.74 -3.47 12.13
N ALA A 336 8.14 -3.91 13.32
CA ALA A 336 7.94 -5.29 13.79
C ALA A 336 6.46 -5.69 13.97
N SER A 337 5.55 -4.72 14.04
CA SER A 337 4.10 -4.97 14.04
C SER A 337 3.57 -5.54 12.74
N MET A 338 4.33 -5.42 11.63
CA MET A 338 4.00 -5.98 10.33
C MET A 338 4.70 -7.32 10.05
N ALA A 339 5.64 -7.73 10.90
CA ALA A 339 6.37 -8.97 10.74
C ALA A 339 5.60 -10.14 11.36
N TYR A 340 5.68 -11.30 10.74
CA TYR A 340 5.22 -12.54 11.37
C TYR A 340 5.97 -12.81 12.68
N VAL A 341 5.28 -13.38 13.66
CA VAL A 341 5.93 -13.76 14.94
C VAL A 341 7.16 -14.63 14.71
N PRO A 342 7.14 -15.68 13.86
CA PRO A 342 8.34 -16.45 13.56
C PRO A 342 9.47 -15.65 12.90
N GLN A 343 9.19 -14.59 12.12
CA GLN A 343 10.23 -13.70 11.59
C GLN A 343 10.88 -12.85 12.69
N ALA A 344 10.09 -12.32 13.62
CA ALA A 344 10.61 -11.57 14.77
C ALA A 344 11.45 -12.50 15.70
N ALA A 345 11.01 -13.74 15.88
CA ALA A 345 11.74 -14.74 16.66
C ALA A 345 13.05 -15.17 15.98
N PHE A 346 13.04 -15.34 14.66
CA PHE A 346 14.25 -15.56 13.86
C PHE A 346 15.25 -14.40 14.05
N ALA A 347 14.80 -13.16 13.90
CA ALA A 347 15.63 -11.99 14.08
C ALA A 347 16.27 -11.94 15.48
N ALA A 348 15.48 -12.20 16.52
CA ALA A 348 15.98 -12.23 17.91
C ALA A 348 17.04 -13.32 18.15
N ALA A 349 16.99 -14.43 17.40
CA ALA A 349 17.98 -15.50 17.50
C ALA A 349 19.36 -15.09 16.98
N LEU A 350 19.47 -14.09 16.10
CA LEU A 350 20.72 -13.65 15.45
C LEU A 350 21.60 -12.75 16.34
N GLY A 351 21.07 -12.14 17.39
CA GLY A 351 21.81 -11.20 18.22
C GLY A 351 21.85 -11.55 19.71
N LYS A 352 22.87 -11.08 20.40
CA LYS A 352 22.97 -11.20 21.87
C LYS A 352 21.86 -10.40 22.56
N ARG A 353 21.42 -9.30 21.95
CA ARG A 353 20.33 -8.42 22.38
C ARG A 353 19.45 -8.06 21.19
N VAL A 354 18.17 -7.83 21.44
CA VAL A 354 17.22 -7.43 20.40
C VAL A 354 16.40 -6.20 20.83
N ILE A 355 16.20 -5.29 19.88
CA ILE A 355 15.26 -4.17 19.96
C ILE A 355 14.14 -4.48 18.96
N ILE A 356 12.92 -4.62 19.44
CA ILE A 356 11.72 -4.83 18.64
C ILE A 356 10.95 -3.52 18.60
N CYS A 357 10.97 -2.82 17.49
CA CYS A 357 10.30 -1.52 17.32
C CYS A 357 9.12 -1.65 16.37
N GLY A 358 7.99 -1.04 16.75
CA GLY A 358 6.79 -1.02 15.92
C GLY A 358 5.64 -0.29 16.58
N ASP A 359 4.49 -0.34 15.95
CA ASP A 359 3.25 0.20 16.49
C ASP A 359 2.12 -0.81 16.33
N PHE A 360 1.79 -1.53 17.39
CA PHE A 360 0.72 -2.54 17.42
C PHE A 360 -0.70 -1.96 17.26
N LYS A 361 -0.83 -0.63 17.24
CA LYS A 361 -2.06 0.09 16.89
C LYS A 361 -2.15 0.43 15.39
N GLN A 362 -1.15 0.03 14.59
CA GLN A 362 -1.18 0.07 13.13
C GLN A 362 -1.46 -1.31 12.54
N LEU A 363 -1.40 -1.43 11.22
CA LEU A 363 -1.79 -2.66 10.52
C LEU A 363 -0.97 -3.87 11.00
N PRO A 364 -1.63 -5.02 11.21
CA PRO A 364 -0.98 -6.27 11.59
C PRO A 364 -0.32 -6.94 10.38
N PRO A 365 0.44 -8.01 10.58
CA PRO A 365 0.94 -8.83 9.49
C PRO A 365 -0.21 -9.41 8.65
N ILE A 366 0.03 -9.60 7.34
CA ILE A 366 -0.96 -10.10 6.40
C ILE A 366 -0.62 -11.54 6.01
N ALA A 367 -1.56 -12.45 6.22
CA ALA A 367 -1.51 -13.81 5.70
C ALA A 367 -2.87 -14.17 5.07
N ALA A 368 -2.85 -14.99 4.02
CA ALA A 368 -4.03 -15.27 3.21
C ALA A 368 -4.91 -16.39 3.82
N SER A 369 -4.30 -17.44 4.35
CA SER A 369 -5.01 -18.61 4.91
C SER A 369 -5.84 -18.25 6.14
N ARG A 370 -6.99 -18.92 6.30
CA ARG A 370 -7.87 -18.78 7.48
C ARG A 370 -7.60 -19.86 8.53
N ASP A 371 -6.54 -20.62 8.37
CA ASP A 371 -6.15 -21.64 9.34
C ASP A 371 -5.93 -21.06 10.75
N PRO A 372 -6.33 -21.75 11.83
CA PRO A 372 -6.18 -21.26 13.21
C PRO A 372 -4.73 -20.96 13.61
N LEU A 373 -3.75 -21.77 13.19
CA LEU A 373 -2.33 -21.54 13.49
C LEU A 373 -1.80 -20.35 12.69
N VAL A 374 -2.21 -20.19 11.42
CA VAL A 374 -1.90 -19.01 10.62
C VAL A 374 -2.47 -17.76 11.27
N THR A 375 -3.72 -17.81 11.69
CA THR A 375 -4.37 -16.69 12.40
C THR A 375 -3.64 -16.34 13.70
N LYS A 376 -3.21 -17.35 14.45
CA LYS A 376 -2.47 -17.18 15.71
C LYS A 376 -1.09 -16.57 15.49
N TRP A 377 -0.31 -17.02 14.52
CA TRP A 377 1.11 -16.74 14.42
C TRP A 377 1.53 -15.84 13.27
N LEU A 378 0.70 -15.72 12.22
CA LEU A 378 1.00 -14.94 11.02
C LEU A 378 0.04 -13.74 10.80
N LYS A 379 -1.06 -13.61 11.58
CA LYS A 379 -1.97 -12.45 11.52
C LYS A 379 -1.99 -11.63 12.81
N GLU A 380 -1.18 -12.00 13.79
CA GLU A 380 -0.98 -11.24 15.02
C GLU A 380 0.50 -10.91 15.16
N ASP A 381 0.81 -9.76 15.74
CA ASP A 381 2.18 -9.30 15.90
C ASP A 381 2.86 -9.80 17.19
N ILE A 382 4.18 -9.60 17.26
CA ILE A 382 5.00 -10.05 18.39
C ILE A 382 4.66 -9.34 19.71
N PHE A 383 4.18 -8.09 19.69
CA PHE A 383 3.80 -7.37 20.90
C PHE A 383 2.60 -8.02 21.60
N HIS A 384 1.63 -8.51 20.82
CA HIS A 384 0.50 -9.28 21.36
C HIS A 384 0.95 -10.64 21.86
N ARG A 385 1.79 -11.36 21.09
CA ARG A 385 2.21 -12.73 21.44
C ARG A 385 3.19 -12.82 22.60
N ALA A 386 3.97 -11.77 22.84
CA ALA A 386 4.83 -11.64 24.01
C ALA A 386 4.12 -11.06 25.26
N GLY A 387 2.79 -10.83 25.17
CA GLY A 387 2.01 -10.32 26.31
C GLY A 387 2.20 -8.83 26.61
N ILE A 388 2.93 -8.09 25.77
CA ILE A 388 3.21 -6.66 25.98
C ILE A 388 1.95 -5.81 25.93
N VAL A 389 1.05 -6.12 24.99
CA VAL A 389 -0.18 -5.37 24.76
C VAL A 389 -1.18 -5.53 25.91
N ASP A 390 -1.16 -6.67 26.61
CA ASP A 390 -2.09 -6.92 27.70
C ASP A 390 -1.81 -5.98 28.89
N TRP A 391 -0.55 -5.69 29.18
CA TRP A 391 -0.20 -4.65 30.17
C TRP A 391 -0.73 -3.27 29.80
N VAL A 392 -0.66 -2.91 28.52
CA VAL A 392 -1.18 -1.61 28.04
C VAL A 392 -2.70 -1.55 28.17
N LYS A 393 -3.42 -2.65 27.91
CA LYS A 393 -4.87 -2.74 28.13
C LYS A 393 -5.24 -2.53 29.58
N ASP A 394 -4.40 -3.01 30.49
CA ASP A 394 -4.56 -2.84 31.95
C ASP A 394 -4.10 -1.47 32.46
N GLY A 395 -3.81 -0.52 31.57
CA GLY A 395 -3.37 0.84 31.88
C GLY A 395 -1.93 0.93 32.40
N LYS A 396 -1.08 -0.09 32.19
CA LYS A 396 0.30 -0.15 32.66
C LYS A 396 1.27 -0.36 31.50
N LEU A 397 2.48 0.15 31.64
CA LEU A 397 3.56 -0.15 30.70
C LEU A 397 4.37 -1.34 31.20
N HIS A 398 4.57 -2.32 30.30
CA HIS A 398 5.43 -3.47 30.62
C HIS A 398 6.87 -3.00 30.91
N PRO A 399 7.62 -3.59 31.86
CA PRO A 399 8.99 -3.16 32.21
C PRO A 399 9.97 -3.10 31.03
N HIS A 400 9.82 -4.01 30.05
CA HIS A 400 10.61 -4.05 28.83
C HIS A 400 10.05 -3.19 27.69
N LEU A 401 8.89 -2.53 27.88
CA LEU A 401 8.32 -1.63 26.90
C LEU A 401 8.82 -0.20 27.07
N PHE A 402 9.37 0.37 26.02
CA PHE A 402 9.75 1.76 25.91
C PHE A 402 8.79 2.48 24.96
N LEU A 403 8.03 3.45 25.47
CA LEU A 403 7.08 4.24 24.71
C LEU A 403 7.71 5.56 24.27
N LEU A 404 7.67 5.86 22.97
CA LEU A 404 7.94 7.18 22.43
C LEU A 404 6.68 8.05 22.57
N LYS A 405 6.73 9.07 23.43
CA LYS A 405 5.53 9.78 23.93
C LYS A 405 5.16 11.04 23.13
N GLU A 406 6.01 11.54 22.25
CA GLU A 406 5.85 12.86 21.66
C GLU A 406 5.89 12.78 20.13
N GLN A 407 4.77 13.10 19.47
CA GLN A 407 4.70 13.12 18.02
C GLN A 407 5.06 14.50 17.44
N ARG A 408 5.66 14.49 16.23
CA ARG A 408 6.15 15.68 15.51
C ARG A 408 5.66 15.72 14.05
N ARG A 409 4.63 14.96 13.72
CA ARG A 409 4.11 14.82 12.36
C ARG A 409 2.82 15.62 12.15
N MET A 410 1.77 15.23 12.86
CA MET A 410 0.41 15.71 12.64
C MET A 410 0.15 17.03 13.34
N HIS A 411 -0.63 17.91 12.69
CA HIS A 411 -1.20 19.05 13.41
C HIS A 411 -2.02 18.57 14.63
N PRO A 412 -2.00 19.27 15.78
CA PRO A 412 -2.65 18.83 17.01
C PRO A 412 -4.16 18.54 16.88
N ASP A 413 -4.89 19.26 16.04
CA ASP A 413 -6.32 18.99 15.84
C ASP A 413 -6.59 17.67 15.09
N ILE A 414 -5.59 17.14 14.35
CA ILE A 414 -5.65 15.82 13.71
C ILE A 414 -5.29 14.75 14.73
N SER A 415 -4.17 14.93 15.44
CA SER A 415 -3.68 13.95 16.41
C SER A 415 -4.57 13.83 17.66
N ALA A 416 -5.37 14.85 17.96
CA ALA A 416 -6.27 14.84 19.13
C ALA A 416 -7.18 13.60 19.16
N PHE A 417 -7.71 13.19 18.01
CA PHE A 417 -8.52 11.98 17.92
C PHE A 417 -7.70 10.73 18.22
N THR A 418 -6.59 10.53 17.53
CA THR A 418 -5.76 9.32 17.68
C THR A 418 -5.15 9.23 19.07
N ASN A 419 -4.69 10.36 19.63
CA ASN A 419 -4.12 10.40 20.96
C ASN A 419 -5.16 9.99 22.01
N GLN A 420 -6.39 10.52 21.92
CA GLN A 420 -7.44 10.25 22.89
C GLN A 420 -8.01 8.82 22.76
N TYR A 421 -8.39 8.41 21.56
CA TYR A 421 -9.20 7.19 21.37
C TYR A 421 -8.36 5.94 21.06
N ILE A 422 -7.18 6.09 20.47
CA ILE A 422 -6.35 4.97 20.05
C ILE A 422 -5.15 4.77 20.98
N TYR A 423 -4.45 5.87 21.33
CA TYR A 423 -3.26 5.83 22.17
C TYR A 423 -3.52 6.14 23.64
N GLN A 424 -4.80 6.14 24.08
CA GLN A 424 -5.21 6.27 25.48
C GLN A 424 -4.57 7.50 26.19
N SER A 425 -4.38 8.60 25.46
CA SER A 425 -3.72 9.82 25.92
C SER A 425 -2.26 9.63 26.40
N LEU A 426 -1.62 8.54 26.00
CA LEU A 426 -0.21 8.26 26.32
C LEU A 426 0.78 8.99 25.42
N VAL A 427 0.29 9.57 24.29
CA VAL A 427 1.08 10.29 23.28
C VAL A 427 0.64 11.74 23.27
N GLY A 428 1.60 12.65 23.31
CA GLY A 428 1.37 14.10 23.20
C GLY A 428 1.96 14.67 21.91
N ASP A 429 1.71 15.95 21.69
CA ASP A 429 2.21 16.69 20.54
C ASP A 429 3.42 17.55 20.97
N HIS A 430 4.46 17.57 20.14
CA HIS A 430 5.55 18.52 20.35
C HIS A 430 5.08 19.94 20.05
N GLU A 431 5.50 20.92 20.85
CA GLU A 431 5.04 22.32 20.77
C GLU A 431 5.27 22.97 19.39
N SER A 432 6.33 22.60 18.69
CA SER A 432 6.65 23.16 17.36
C SER A 432 5.71 22.74 16.24
N VAL A 433 4.91 21.69 16.42
CA VAL A 433 4.14 21.08 15.32
C VAL A 433 3.06 22.02 14.82
N ARG A 434 2.31 22.67 15.70
CA ARG A 434 1.26 23.62 15.33
C ARG A 434 1.83 24.70 14.41
N LYS A 435 2.91 25.35 14.81
CA LYS A 435 3.55 26.42 14.03
C LYS A 435 4.09 25.93 12.68
N SER A 436 4.74 24.75 12.67
CA SER A 436 5.35 24.20 11.45
C SER A 436 4.33 23.72 10.41
N ARG A 437 3.06 23.51 10.79
CA ARG A 437 1.98 23.07 9.89
C ARG A 437 1.03 24.21 9.46
N ASN A 438 1.15 25.41 10.02
CA ASN A 438 0.26 26.53 9.73
C ASN A 438 0.11 26.81 8.23
N LYS A 439 1.20 26.81 7.45
CA LYS A 439 1.13 27.06 6.00
C LYS A 439 0.19 26.07 5.29
N ILE A 440 0.19 24.80 5.69
CA ILE A 440 -0.68 23.78 5.12
C ILE A 440 -2.12 23.99 5.60
N VAL A 441 -2.31 24.33 6.87
CA VAL A 441 -3.63 24.54 7.46
C VAL A 441 -4.34 25.74 6.81
N GLU A 442 -3.61 26.81 6.49
CA GLU A 442 -4.17 28.01 5.85
C GLU A 442 -4.44 27.87 4.35
N SER A 443 -4.00 26.78 3.71
CA SER A 443 -4.28 26.54 2.29
C SER A 443 -5.73 26.10 2.03
N THR A 444 -6.24 26.35 0.81
CA THR A 444 -7.52 25.79 0.35
C THR A 444 -7.38 24.27 0.10
N PRO A 445 -8.48 23.51 0.13
CA PRO A 445 -9.80 23.91 0.62
C PRO A 445 -9.82 24.03 2.14
N PHE A 446 -10.76 24.75 2.67
CA PHE A 446 -11.01 24.93 4.10
C PHE A 446 -9.86 25.59 4.88
N PRO A 447 -9.48 26.85 4.59
CA PRO A 447 -8.47 27.58 5.36
C PRO A 447 -8.77 27.56 6.86
N SER A 448 -7.72 27.58 7.68
CA SER A 448 -7.77 27.54 9.15
C SER A 448 -8.36 26.25 9.76
N ARG A 449 -8.58 25.21 8.94
CA ARG A 449 -9.06 23.91 9.39
C ARG A 449 -8.06 22.81 9.03
N SER A 450 -7.53 22.13 10.03
CA SER A 450 -6.60 21.00 9.85
C SER A 450 -7.29 19.64 9.80
N SER A 451 -8.43 19.48 10.46
CA SER A 451 -9.29 18.30 10.39
C SER A 451 -10.68 18.69 9.92
N VAL A 452 -11.19 18.04 8.88
CA VAL A 452 -12.48 18.38 8.25
C VAL A 452 -13.22 17.09 7.91
N LEU A 453 -14.50 17.02 8.28
CA LEU A 453 -15.45 16.02 7.79
C LEU A 453 -16.30 16.69 6.68
N VAL A 454 -16.16 16.21 5.45
CA VAL A 454 -17.05 16.56 4.34
C VAL A 454 -18.20 15.55 4.35
N ASP A 455 -19.35 16.01 4.82
CA ASP A 455 -20.53 15.16 4.94
C ASP A 455 -21.18 14.94 3.58
N THR A 456 -21.28 13.68 3.17
CA THR A 456 -21.95 13.24 1.94
C THR A 456 -23.31 12.58 2.20
N SER A 457 -23.92 12.85 3.36
CA SER A 457 -25.30 12.43 3.64
C SER A 457 -26.26 13.00 2.61
N PHE A 458 -27.20 12.17 2.19
CA PHE A 458 -28.27 12.58 1.23
C PHE A 458 -27.77 12.93 -0.20
N THR A 459 -26.52 12.64 -0.55
CA THR A 459 -26.01 12.90 -1.92
C THR A 459 -26.59 11.94 -2.96
N GLY A 460 -27.17 10.82 -2.56
CA GLY A 460 -27.72 9.79 -3.43
C GLY A 460 -27.20 8.38 -3.12
N ALA A 461 -27.65 7.40 -3.88
CA ALA A 461 -27.39 5.99 -3.66
C ALA A 461 -26.19 5.48 -4.51
N TYR A 462 -25.05 6.19 -4.48
CA TYR A 462 -23.90 5.95 -5.35
C TYR A 462 -22.92 4.88 -4.87
N CYS A 463 -23.14 4.27 -3.68
CA CYS A 463 -22.25 3.23 -3.16
C CYS A 463 -22.59 1.87 -3.75
N ILE A 464 -21.92 1.48 -4.81
CA ILE A 464 -22.11 0.21 -5.50
C ILE A 464 -20.97 -0.78 -5.22
N THR A 465 -21.18 -2.03 -5.60
CA THR A 465 -20.18 -3.11 -5.51
C THR A 465 -19.65 -3.38 -6.92
N GLU A 466 -18.35 -3.28 -7.10
CA GLU A 466 -17.68 -3.58 -8.36
C GLU A 466 -17.82 -5.08 -8.68
N ARG A 467 -18.17 -5.40 -9.95
CA ARG A 467 -18.57 -6.76 -10.37
C ARG A 467 -17.46 -7.80 -10.20
N THR A 468 -16.23 -7.43 -10.53
CA THR A 468 -15.09 -8.37 -10.56
C THR A 468 -14.54 -8.65 -9.17
N SER A 469 -14.21 -7.61 -8.41
CA SER A 469 -13.54 -7.74 -7.13
C SER A 469 -14.49 -7.79 -5.92
N GLN A 470 -15.79 -7.53 -6.13
CA GLN A 470 -16.78 -7.36 -5.06
C GLN A 470 -16.42 -6.27 -4.06
N SER A 471 -15.53 -5.35 -4.45
CA SER A 471 -15.13 -4.20 -3.65
C SER A 471 -16.12 -3.05 -3.83
N ARG A 472 -16.37 -2.30 -2.77
CA ARG A 472 -17.28 -1.14 -2.83
C ARG A 472 -16.61 0.04 -3.54
N MET A 473 -17.42 0.81 -4.26
CA MET A 473 -17.03 2.09 -4.85
C MET A 473 -18.19 3.08 -4.85
N ASN A 474 -17.87 4.37 -4.82
CA ASN A 474 -18.83 5.47 -4.85
C ASN A 474 -18.32 6.55 -5.81
N ILE A 475 -18.88 6.57 -7.01
CA ILE A 475 -18.43 7.46 -8.09
C ILE A 475 -18.56 8.94 -7.70
N TRP A 476 -19.66 9.31 -7.03
CA TRP A 476 -19.88 10.70 -6.65
C TRP A 476 -18.84 11.18 -5.63
N GLN A 477 -18.51 10.33 -4.63
CA GLN A 477 -17.44 10.64 -3.67
C GLN A 477 -16.06 10.69 -4.33
N SER A 478 -15.81 9.87 -5.37
CA SER A 478 -14.57 9.96 -6.14
C SER A 478 -14.41 11.31 -6.83
N LEU A 479 -15.46 11.79 -7.53
CA LEU A 479 -15.41 13.10 -8.19
C LEU A 479 -15.25 14.23 -7.17
N LEU A 480 -15.97 14.17 -6.03
CA LEU A 480 -15.82 15.13 -4.95
C LEU A 480 -14.41 15.14 -4.37
N SER A 481 -13.83 13.95 -4.15
CA SER A 481 -12.47 13.80 -3.64
C SER A 481 -11.42 14.29 -4.64
N PHE A 482 -11.64 14.09 -5.95
CA PHE A 482 -10.79 14.67 -6.99
C PHE A 482 -10.85 16.21 -6.94
N GLN A 483 -12.04 16.79 -6.76
CA GLN A 483 -12.18 18.25 -6.59
C GLN A 483 -11.40 18.77 -5.36
N LEU A 484 -11.37 18.01 -4.25
CA LEU A 484 -10.58 18.33 -3.07
C LEU A 484 -9.06 18.27 -3.36
N ILE A 485 -8.62 17.29 -4.16
CA ILE A 485 -7.23 17.21 -4.64
C ILE A 485 -6.91 18.44 -5.50
N HIS A 486 -7.79 18.78 -6.44
CA HIS A 486 -7.61 19.92 -7.34
C HIS A 486 -7.48 21.24 -6.59
N GLU A 487 -8.39 21.55 -5.67
CA GLU A 487 -8.31 22.75 -4.82
C GLU A 487 -7.00 22.80 -4.01
N SER A 488 -6.57 21.65 -3.47
CA SER A 488 -5.31 21.54 -2.73
C SER A 488 -4.10 21.83 -3.63
N TYR A 489 -4.09 21.27 -4.83
CA TYR A 489 -3.01 21.47 -5.80
C TYR A 489 -2.92 22.92 -6.28
N VAL A 490 -4.05 23.53 -6.65
CA VAL A 490 -4.12 24.93 -7.10
C VAL A 490 -3.68 25.88 -5.99
N SER A 491 -3.93 25.56 -4.72
CA SER A 491 -3.44 26.33 -3.58
C SER A 491 -1.92 26.28 -3.36
N GLY A 492 -1.19 25.55 -4.21
CA GLY A 492 0.27 25.42 -4.17
C GLY A 492 0.78 24.21 -3.36
N LEU A 493 -0.09 23.35 -2.86
CA LEU A 493 0.34 22.12 -2.20
C LEU A 493 0.81 21.07 -3.22
N ARG A 494 1.86 20.34 -2.90
CA ARG A 494 2.51 19.38 -3.81
C ARG A 494 2.63 17.98 -3.22
N SER A 495 2.18 17.76 -1.99
CA SER A 495 2.21 16.47 -1.29
C SER A 495 0.80 16.12 -0.85
N ILE A 496 0.05 15.40 -1.71
CA ILE A 496 -1.37 15.13 -1.55
C ILE A 496 -1.62 13.63 -1.64
N GLY A 497 -2.32 13.05 -0.68
CA GLY A 497 -2.71 11.66 -0.65
C GLY A 497 -4.22 11.50 -0.68
N TYR A 498 -4.68 10.56 -1.47
CA TYR A 498 -6.02 10.01 -1.39
C TYR A 498 -5.96 8.58 -0.87
N VAL A 499 -6.72 8.29 0.17
CA VAL A 499 -6.70 6.97 0.80
C VAL A 499 -8.12 6.47 1.08
N THR A 500 -8.33 5.19 0.79
CA THR A 500 -9.63 4.52 1.01
C THR A 500 -9.44 3.09 1.49
N PRO A 501 -10.39 2.51 2.23
CA PRO A 501 -10.38 1.09 2.57
C PRO A 501 -10.55 0.16 1.35
N TYR A 502 -11.19 0.64 0.28
CA TYR A 502 -11.72 -0.17 -0.80
C TYR A 502 -10.86 -0.11 -2.06
N ARG A 503 -10.52 -1.30 -2.60
CA ARG A 503 -9.66 -1.43 -3.78
C ARG A 503 -10.27 -0.79 -5.02
N ALA A 504 -11.56 -1.07 -5.31
CA ALA A 504 -12.23 -0.51 -6.47
C ALA A 504 -12.27 1.02 -6.45
N GLN A 505 -12.52 1.61 -5.28
CA GLN A 505 -12.49 3.06 -5.09
C GLN A 505 -11.10 3.66 -5.32
N ALA A 506 -10.05 2.99 -4.83
CA ALA A 506 -8.67 3.44 -5.05
C ALA A 506 -8.28 3.37 -6.54
N GLN A 507 -8.71 2.31 -7.24
CA GLN A 507 -8.47 2.15 -8.68
C GLN A 507 -9.23 3.20 -9.50
N LEU A 508 -10.48 3.47 -9.15
CA LEU A 508 -11.28 4.52 -9.81
C LEU A 508 -10.61 5.91 -9.65
N MET A 509 -10.16 6.24 -8.43
CA MET A 509 -9.46 7.51 -8.22
C MET A 509 -8.13 7.57 -8.97
N ASP A 510 -7.36 6.49 -8.99
CA ASP A 510 -6.09 6.43 -9.71
C ASP A 510 -6.31 6.60 -11.22
N MET A 511 -7.37 5.98 -11.77
CA MET A 511 -7.81 6.17 -13.17
C MET A 511 -8.17 7.63 -13.48
N ILE A 512 -8.94 8.30 -12.59
CA ILE A 512 -9.27 9.71 -12.73
C ILE A 512 -8.01 10.58 -12.73
N LEU A 513 -7.06 10.28 -11.84
CA LEU A 513 -5.79 11.01 -11.77
C LEU A 513 -4.88 10.74 -12.98
N GLU A 514 -4.87 9.55 -13.53
CA GLU A 514 -4.12 9.23 -14.76
C GLU A 514 -4.70 9.97 -15.98
N ASP A 515 -6.01 10.12 -16.05
CA ASP A 515 -6.68 10.76 -17.17
C ASP A 515 -6.64 12.30 -17.10
N LEU A 516 -6.97 12.85 -15.92
CA LEU A 516 -7.14 14.30 -15.75
C LEU A 516 -5.87 15.00 -15.21
N TYR A 517 -4.94 14.27 -14.58
CA TYR A 517 -3.84 14.82 -13.78
C TYR A 517 -2.46 14.25 -14.14
N GLU A 518 -2.29 13.73 -15.36
CA GLU A 518 -1.02 13.15 -15.81
C GLU A 518 0.16 14.12 -15.65
N LYS A 519 -0.02 15.38 -16.08
CA LYS A 519 1.02 16.42 -15.99
C LYS A 519 1.28 16.86 -14.55
N GLU A 520 0.24 17.04 -13.76
CA GLU A 520 0.32 17.47 -12.37
C GLU A 520 1.03 16.43 -11.49
N ARG A 521 0.83 15.14 -11.77
CA ARG A 521 1.52 14.03 -11.09
C ARG A 521 3.03 13.98 -11.37
N THR A 522 3.49 14.55 -12.46
CA THR A 522 4.95 14.70 -12.70
C THR A 522 5.56 15.85 -11.91
N LEU A 523 4.76 16.85 -11.51
CA LEU A 523 5.17 18.05 -10.81
C LEU A 523 4.90 18.00 -9.30
N ALA A 524 4.11 17.04 -8.85
CA ALA A 524 3.68 16.92 -7.46
C ALA A 524 3.53 15.44 -7.06
N ASP A 525 3.79 15.15 -5.80
CA ASP A 525 3.60 13.83 -5.21
C ASP A 525 2.12 13.61 -4.86
N ILE A 526 1.32 13.23 -5.88
CA ILE A 526 -0.11 12.96 -5.78
C ILE A 526 -0.35 11.46 -5.97
N ILE A 527 -0.82 10.79 -4.93
CA ILE A 527 -1.01 9.35 -4.91
C ILE A 527 -2.41 8.98 -4.45
N ALA A 528 -3.05 8.06 -5.18
CA ALA A 528 -4.26 7.37 -4.76
C ALA A 528 -3.95 5.91 -4.43
N ALA A 529 -4.36 5.43 -3.25
CA ALA A 529 -4.11 4.06 -2.86
C ALA A 529 -5.08 3.57 -1.77
N THR A 530 -5.08 2.25 -1.55
CA THR A 530 -5.70 1.71 -0.33
C THR A 530 -4.84 2.00 0.89
N VAL A 531 -5.47 2.00 2.09
CA VAL A 531 -4.78 2.25 3.36
C VAL A 531 -3.55 1.34 3.54
N HIS A 532 -3.64 0.07 3.13
CA HIS A 532 -2.53 -0.88 3.22
C HIS A 532 -1.31 -0.48 2.38
N ARG A 533 -1.53 0.01 1.17
CA ARG A 533 -0.44 0.46 0.28
C ARG A 533 0.17 1.79 0.69
N PHE A 534 -0.55 2.58 1.50
CA PHE A 534 -0.09 3.88 1.98
C PHE A 534 0.81 3.79 3.22
N GLN A 535 0.96 2.60 3.82
CA GLN A 535 1.78 2.42 5.01
C GLN A 535 3.26 2.73 4.72
N GLY A 536 3.92 3.48 5.63
CA GLY A 536 5.30 3.94 5.47
C GLY A 536 5.45 5.32 4.82
N SER A 537 4.42 5.86 4.16
CA SER A 537 4.43 7.19 3.54
C SER A 537 3.66 8.22 4.35
N GLU A 538 3.85 9.50 4.06
CA GLU A 538 3.11 10.61 4.69
C GLU A 538 2.91 11.76 3.69
N ARG A 539 1.82 12.53 3.86
CA ARG A 539 1.46 13.64 2.98
C ARG A 539 1.06 14.89 3.76
N ASP A 540 1.22 16.04 3.14
CA ASP A 540 0.80 17.31 3.72
C ASP A 540 -0.72 17.39 3.86
N VAL A 541 -1.42 16.95 2.81
CA VAL A 541 -2.88 16.78 2.79
C VAL A 541 -3.22 15.31 2.58
N MET A 542 -4.15 14.79 3.37
CA MET A 542 -4.70 13.45 3.22
C MET A 542 -6.21 13.53 3.10
N ILE A 543 -6.74 12.97 2.01
CA ILE A 543 -8.16 12.80 1.80
C ILE A 543 -8.49 11.33 2.09
N PHE A 544 -9.28 11.10 3.14
CA PHE A 544 -9.73 9.78 3.55
C PHE A 544 -11.19 9.59 3.13
N ASP A 545 -11.42 8.74 2.14
CA ASP A 545 -12.74 8.43 1.59
C ASP A 545 -13.22 7.09 2.13
N THR A 546 -14.31 7.12 2.89
CA THR A 546 -14.90 5.91 3.50
C THR A 546 -15.88 5.18 2.59
N VAL A 547 -16.30 5.78 1.47
CA VAL A 547 -17.12 5.17 0.40
C VAL A 547 -18.56 4.84 0.81
N GLU A 548 -18.76 4.45 2.06
CA GLU A 548 -20.00 3.89 2.59
C GLU A 548 -21.21 4.80 2.43
N GLY A 549 -22.32 4.22 2.00
CA GLY A 549 -23.58 4.95 1.79
C GLY A 549 -24.67 4.07 1.19
N ALA A 550 -25.82 4.68 0.91
CA ALA A 550 -26.89 4.00 0.17
C ALA A 550 -26.39 3.58 -1.24
N PRO A 551 -26.92 2.49 -1.79
CA PRO A 551 -28.00 1.64 -1.33
C PRO A 551 -27.60 0.54 -0.35
N GLN A 552 -26.38 0.55 0.16
CA GLN A 552 -25.90 -0.47 1.08
C GLN A 552 -26.74 -0.47 2.37
N THR A 553 -27.15 -1.66 2.82
CA THR A 553 -27.95 -1.84 4.04
C THR A 553 -27.10 -2.12 5.26
N ARG A 554 -25.81 -2.41 5.10
CA ARG A 554 -24.86 -2.70 6.18
C ARG A 554 -23.50 -2.07 5.86
N ALA A 555 -22.83 -1.61 6.89
CA ALA A 555 -21.46 -1.13 6.76
C ALA A 555 -20.49 -2.28 6.49
N GLY A 556 -19.45 -2.00 5.70
CA GLY A 556 -18.47 -3.00 5.27
C GLY A 556 -17.57 -3.50 6.40
N MET A 557 -17.08 -4.73 6.27
CA MET A 557 -16.20 -5.37 7.26
C MET A 557 -14.86 -4.64 7.44
N LEU A 558 -14.36 -3.94 6.42
CA LEU A 558 -13.12 -3.19 6.52
C LEU A 558 -13.18 -2.05 7.55
N ILE A 559 -14.37 -1.46 7.74
CA ILE A 559 -14.58 -0.35 8.68
C ILE A 559 -15.27 -0.77 9.99
N THR A 560 -15.76 -1.99 10.09
CA THR A 560 -16.46 -2.49 11.29
C THR A 560 -15.82 -3.73 11.91
N GLY A 561 -14.92 -4.41 11.20
CA GLY A 561 -14.25 -5.63 11.63
C GLY A 561 -13.25 -5.41 12.78
N LYS A 562 -12.54 -6.48 13.14
CA LYS A 562 -11.57 -6.49 14.25
C LYS A 562 -10.43 -5.48 14.02
N ASP A 563 -9.92 -5.40 12.81
CA ASP A 563 -8.75 -4.56 12.47
C ASP A 563 -9.11 -3.16 11.95
N SER A 564 -10.41 -2.78 12.01
CA SER A 564 -10.87 -1.47 11.55
C SER A 564 -10.22 -0.30 12.30
N GLU A 565 -9.94 -0.44 13.61
CA GLU A 565 -9.22 0.57 14.40
C GLU A 565 -7.84 0.83 13.80
N ARG A 566 -7.09 -0.23 13.52
CA ARG A 566 -5.73 -0.16 12.97
C ARG A 566 -5.72 0.49 11.58
N LEU A 567 -6.69 0.12 10.74
CA LEU A 567 -6.85 0.69 9.40
C LEU A 567 -7.14 2.19 9.46
N ILE A 568 -8.10 2.62 10.26
CA ILE A 568 -8.47 4.03 10.41
C ILE A 568 -7.31 4.83 11.03
N ASN A 569 -6.62 4.25 12.01
CA ASN A 569 -5.43 4.86 12.60
C ASN A 569 -4.35 5.15 11.55
N VAL A 570 -4.06 4.18 10.67
CA VAL A 570 -3.09 4.38 9.58
C VAL A 570 -3.56 5.48 8.64
N ALA A 571 -4.83 5.50 8.22
CA ALA A 571 -5.35 6.53 7.34
C ALA A 571 -5.15 7.96 7.90
N ILE A 572 -5.49 8.17 9.17
CA ILE A 572 -5.34 9.47 9.84
C ILE A 572 -3.86 9.85 10.00
N THR A 573 -3.04 8.92 10.46
CA THR A 573 -1.66 9.19 10.87
C THR A 573 -0.67 9.34 9.72
N ARG A 574 -1.12 9.20 8.47
CA ARG A 574 -0.34 9.57 7.27
C ARG A 574 -0.35 11.09 7.00
N THR A 575 -1.16 11.84 7.73
CA THR A 575 -1.36 13.28 7.51
C THR A 575 -0.34 14.12 8.27
N ARG A 576 0.16 15.17 7.65
CA ARG A 576 0.96 16.19 8.34
C ARG A 576 0.11 17.39 8.77
N GLY A 577 -0.56 18.07 7.85
CA GLY A 577 -1.21 19.37 8.12
C GLY A 577 -2.71 19.39 7.93
N LYS A 578 -3.26 18.70 6.95
CA LYS A 578 -4.69 18.74 6.66
C LYS A 578 -5.27 17.36 6.38
N PHE A 579 -6.20 16.93 7.22
CA PHE A 579 -6.95 15.68 7.10
C PHE A 579 -8.38 15.97 6.69
N ILE A 580 -8.77 15.52 5.50
CA ILE A 580 -10.10 15.69 4.94
C ILE A 580 -10.78 14.33 4.89
N HIS A 581 -11.80 14.13 5.71
CA HIS A 581 -12.57 12.92 5.82
C HIS A 581 -13.85 13.04 4.99
N VAL A 582 -13.94 12.31 3.88
CA VAL A 582 -15.14 12.25 3.02
C VAL A 582 -15.99 11.06 3.50
N SER A 583 -17.19 11.33 4.02
CA SER A 583 -18.00 10.28 4.64
C SER A 583 -19.49 10.65 4.70
N ASN A 584 -20.35 9.66 4.52
CA ASN A 584 -21.78 9.79 4.77
C ASN A 584 -22.06 9.65 6.27
N GLN A 585 -22.15 10.79 6.96
CA GLN A 585 -22.36 10.85 8.40
C GLN A 585 -23.65 10.12 8.85
N ALA A 586 -24.76 10.33 8.13
CA ALA A 586 -26.04 9.71 8.46
C ALA A 586 -25.97 8.17 8.35
N PHE A 587 -25.34 7.65 7.28
CA PHE A 587 -25.15 6.22 7.09
C PHE A 587 -24.26 5.64 8.20
N ILE A 588 -23.12 6.25 8.49
CA ILE A 588 -22.20 5.78 9.53
C ILE A 588 -22.90 5.78 10.90
N ARG A 589 -23.67 6.81 11.23
CA ARG A 589 -24.40 6.88 12.49
C ARG A 589 -25.49 5.83 12.62
N LYS A 590 -26.13 5.45 11.52
CA LYS A 590 -27.20 4.44 11.50
C LYS A 590 -26.65 3.01 11.54
N HIS A 591 -25.53 2.73 10.82
CA HIS A 591 -25.09 1.36 10.53
C HIS A 591 -23.80 0.94 11.24
N VAL A 592 -23.09 1.88 11.91
CA VAL A 592 -21.85 1.59 12.63
C VAL A 592 -22.05 1.80 14.13
N PHE A 593 -21.75 0.78 14.92
CA PHE A 593 -21.88 0.83 16.37
C PHE A 593 -21.01 1.92 17.01
N GLN A 594 -21.51 2.58 18.08
CA GLN A 594 -20.86 3.74 18.73
C GLN A 594 -19.43 3.48 19.21
N GLY A 595 -19.13 2.25 19.66
CA GLY A 595 -17.78 1.85 20.09
C GLY A 595 -16.77 1.63 18.96
N LYS A 596 -17.18 1.68 17.68
CA LYS A 596 -16.28 1.51 16.55
C LYS A 596 -15.55 2.79 16.19
N THR A 597 -14.28 2.68 15.87
CA THR A 597 -13.36 3.80 15.64
C THR A 597 -13.85 4.80 14.58
N LEU A 598 -14.43 4.31 13.47
CA LEU A 598 -14.99 5.22 12.45
C LEU A 598 -16.15 6.05 12.99
N ARG A 599 -17.06 5.41 13.78
CA ARG A 599 -18.16 6.13 14.40
C ARG A 599 -17.65 7.16 15.41
N GLN A 600 -16.66 6.79 16.22
CA GLN A 600 -16.00 7.71 17.15
C GLN A 600 -15.34 8.88 16.44
N LEU A 601 -14.70 8.65 15.27
CA LEU A 601 -14.08 9.70 14.45
C LEU A 601 -15.14 10.70 13.96
N VAL A 602 -16.23 10.22 13.37
CA VAL A 602 -17.34 11.07 12.92
C VAL A 602 -17.92 11.87 14.09
N ASP A 603 -18.21 11.23 15.22
CA ASP A 603 -18.78 11.92 16.38
C ASP A 603 -17.80 12.92 17.02
N HIS A 604 -16.50 12.62 17.01
CA HIS A 604 -15.45 13.56 17.44
C HIS A 604 -15.40 14.81 16.56
N GLN A 605 -15.40 14.62 15.22
CA GLN A 605 -15.36 15.74 14.27
C GLN A 605 -16.61 16.60 14.37
N VAL A 606 -17.78 16.00 14.57
CA VAL A 606 -19.04 16.74 14.82
C VAL A 606 -18.96 17.54 16.12
N LYS A 607 -18.53 16.91 17.21
CA LYS A 607 -18.35 17.58 18.52
C LYS A 607 -17.39 18.76 18.45
N LYS A 608 -16.35 18.65 17.62
CA LYS A 608 -15.36 19.70 17.40
C LYS A 608 -15.75 20.73 16.34
N GLN A 609 -16.98 20.66 15.80
CA GLN A 609 -17.47 21.55 14.74
C GLN A 609 -16.60 21.57 13.48
N GLN A 610 -16.03 20.39 13.15
CA GLN A 610 -15.15 20.20 12.00
C GLN A 610 -15.91 19.74 10.74
N VAL A 611 -17.22 19.90 10.70
CA VAL A 611 -18.08 19.42 9.61
C VAL A 611 -18.26 20.51 8.55
N VAL A 612 -18.22 20.07 7.29
CA VAL A 612 -18.76 20.79 6.13
C VAL A 612 -20.03 20.04 5.75
N GLU A 613 -21.17 20.69 5.96
CA GLU A 613 -22.48 20.07 5.74
C GLU A 613 -22.75 19.85 4.26
N THR A 614 -23.58 18.86 3.94
CA THR A 614 -23.97 18.50 2.55
C THR A 614 -24.50 19.72 1.78
N LYS A 615 -25.24 20.60 2.43
CA LYS A 615 -25.76 21.84 1.79
C LYS A 615 -24.67 22.86 1.38
N ASP A 616 -23.47 22.74 1.95
CA ASP A 616 -22.35 23.64 1.66
C ASP A 616 -21.41 23.08 0.60
N ILE A 617 -21.65 21.83 0.14
CA ILE A 617 -20.93 21.27 -1.00
C ILE A 617 -21.24 22.14 -2.24
N GLY A 618 -20.18 22.59 -2.91
CA GLY A 618 -20.26 23.55 -4.00
C GLY A 618 -19.89 24.99 -3.60
N ARG A 619 -20.13 25.42 -2.35
CA ARG A 619 -19.77 26.77 -1.88
C ARG A 619 -18.25 26.95 -1.70
N TRP A 620 -17.53 25.88 -1.37
CA TRP A 620 -16.08 25.89 -1.19
C TRP A 620 -15.30 25.62 -2.49
N ILE A 621 -15.98 25.20 -3.57
CA ILE A 621 -15.37 24.99 -4.90
C ILE A 621 -15.07 26.37 -5.49
N ARG A 622 -13.79 26.71 -5.59
CA ARG A 622 -13.31 27.98 -6.14
C ARG A 622 -12.69 27.83 -7.52
N HIS A 623 -12.02 26.70 -7.72
CA HIS A 623 -11.30 26.38 -8.95
C HIS A 623 -11.86 25.08 -9.49
N GLN A 624 -12.44 25.12 -10.68
CA GLN A 624 -12.94 23.93 -11.34
C GLN A 624 -11.88 23.39 -12.31
N HIS A 625 -11.78 22.09 -12.41
CA HIS A 625 -10.96 21.48 -13.45
C HIS A 625 -11.67 21.61 -14.80
N PRO A 626 -10.96 21.86 -15.93
CA PRO A 626 -11.60 22.00 -17.25
C PRO A 626 -12.52 20.83 -17.60
N GLN A 627 -12.11 19.60 -17.28
CA GLN A 627 -12.85 18.37 -17.58
C GLN A 627 -13.80 17.93 -16.45
N LEU A 628 -13.75 18.52 -15.25
CA LEU A 628 -14.71 18.26 -14.16
C LEU A 628 -15.32 19.56 -13.68
N GLN A 629 -16.58 19.76 -14.01
CA GLN A 629 -17.31 20.95 -13.66
C GLN A 629 -18.43 20.63 -12.67
N TRP A 630 -18.59 21.49 -11.68
CA TRP A 630 -19.66 21.42 -10.70
C TRP A 630 -20.64 22.55 -10.93
N MET A 631 -21.88 22.20 -11.20
CA MET A 631 -22.94 23.15 -11.55
C MET A 631 -24.07 23.07 -10.54
N HIS A 632 -24.78 24.19 -10.36
CA HIS A 632 -25.98 24.15 -9.54
C HIS A 632 -27.04 23.29 -10.22
N ALA A 633 -27.56 22.28 -9.49
CA ALA A 633 -28.45 21.26 -10.04
C ALA A 633 -29.77 21.80 -10.64
N ARG A 634 -30.16 23.06 -10.31
CA ARG A 634 -31.32 23.72 -10.92
C ARG A 634 -31.05 24.34 -12.28
N ARG A 635 -29.77 24.44 -12.71
CA ARG A 635 -29.40 24.99 -14.02
C ARG A 635 -29.31 23.90 -15.03
N LEU A 636 -30.45 23.58 -15.66
CA LEU A 636 -30.54 22.48 -16.64
C LEU A 636 -30.07 22.88 -18.04
N GLU A 637 -29.83 24.19 -18.30
CA GLU A 637 -29.48 24.69 -19.63
C GLU A 637 -28.23 23.99 -20.18
N GLN A 638 -27.22 23.76 -19.37
CA GLN A 638 -25.98 23.14 -19.82
C GLN A 638 -26.17 21.66 -20.18
N VAL A 639 -26.88 20.88 -19.36
CA VAL A 639 -27.14 19.48 -19.68
C VAL A 639 -28.03 19.34 -20.94
N PHE A 640 -28.95 20.26 -21.14
CA PHE A 640 -29.77 20.29 -22.36
C PHE A 640 -28.96 20.67 -23.61
N GLN A 641 -28.00 21.60 -23.47
CA GLN A 641 -27.05 21.91 -24.54
C GLN A 641 -26.15 20.70 -24.86
N ASP A 642 -25.65 20.00 -23.84
CA ASP A 642 -24.86 18.79 -24.03
C ASP A 642 -25.67 17.68 -24.71
N LEU A 643 -26.95 17.49 -24.32
CA LEU A 643 -27.86 16.58 -25.00
C LEU A 643 -28.11 16.98 -26.47
N ASP A 644 -28.23 18.29 -26.75
CA ASP A 644 -28.39 18.78 -28.13
C ASP A 644 -27.14 18.54 -28.99
N SER A 645 -25.98 18.56 -28.37
CA SER A 645 -24.69 18.33 -29.02
C SER A 645 -24.38 16.86 -29.28
N ALA A 646 -25.12 15.92 -28.66
CA ALA A 646 -24.93 14.48 -28.83
C ALA A 646 -24.97 14.06 -30.31
N ARG A 647 -24.01 13.26 -30.74
CA ARG A 647 -23.83 12.82 -32.13
C ARG A 647 -24.05 11.33 -32.34
N VAL A 648 -23.69 10.52 -31.35
CA VAL A 648 -23.63 9.07 -31.46
C VAL A 648 -24.65 8.41 -30.54
N SER A 649 -24.53 8.65 -29.23
CA SER A 649 -25.33 7.92 -28.25
C SER A 649 -25.63 8.72 -26.99
N ILE A 650 -26.75 8.40 -26.39
CA ILE A 650 -27.13 8.85 -25.04
C ILE A 650 -27.48 7.60 -24.22
N VAL A 651 -26.80 7.39 -23.11
CA VAL A 651 -27.14 6.35 -22.13
C VAL A 651 -27.70 7.03 -20.88
N LEU A 652 -28.92 6.72 -20.51
CA LEU A 652 -29.62 7.30 -19.37
C LEU A 652 -30.02 6.19 -18.39
N SER A 653 -29.60 6.32 -17.13
CA SER A 653 -30.07 5.48 -16.04
C SER A 653 -31.28 6.11 -15.35
N LEU A 654 -32.34 5.34 -15.24
CA LEU A 654 -33.57 5.72 -14.54
C LEU A 654 -33.84 4.70 -13.43
N PRO A 655 -33.59 5.05 -12.16
CA PRO A 655 -33.97 4.26 -11.02
C PRO A 655 -35.48 3.93 -11.02
N GLU A 656 -35.87 2.83 -10.39
CA GLU A 656 -37.29 2.45 -10.26
C GLU A 656 -38.12 3.59 -9.65
N GLN A 657 -39.35 3.78 -10.18
CA GLN A 657 -40.30 4.81 -9.76
C GLN A 657 -39.86 6.27 -10.12
N THR A 658 -38.78 6.46 -10.87
CA THR A 658 -38.42 7.82 -11.35
C THR A 658 -39.54 8.39 -12.21
N ARG A 659 -39.94 9.65 -11.96
CA ARG A 659 -40.90 10.40 -12.78
C ARG A 659 -40.17 11.54 -13.45
N LEU A 660 -40.00 11.46 -14.75
CA LEU A 660 -39.45 12.57 -15.53
C LEU A 660 -40.41 13.74 -15.56
N THR A 661 -39.86 14.96 -15.62
CA THR A 661 -40.69 16.14 -15.92
C THR A 661 -40.98 16.16 -17.42
N SER A 662 -42.07 16.86 -17.82
CA SER A 662 -42.43 17.05 -19.24
C SER A 662 -41.29 17.64 -20.06
N GLU A 663 -40.46 18.50 -19.45
CA GLU A 663 -39.30 19.12 -20.10
C GLU A 663 -38.22 18.07 -20.44
N TRP A 664 -37.94 17.13 -19.52
CA TRP A 664 -37.02 16.01 -19.74
C TRP A 664 -37.58 15.04 -20.80
N GLU A 665 -38.88 14.70 -20.69
CA GLU A 665 -39.53 13.77 -21.65
C GLU A 665 -39.49 14.34 -23.08
N GLU A 666 -39.87 15.60 -23.26
CA GLU A 666 -39.84 16.25 -24.56
C GLU A 666 -38.43 16.28 -25.15
N LYS A 667 -37.43 16.66 -24.31
CA LYS A 667 -36.04 16.73 -24.72
C LYS A 667 -35.49 15.39 -25.16
N LEU A 668 -35.68 14.34 -24.38
CA LEU A 668 -35.21 12.98 -24.68
C LEU A 668 -35.92 12.40 -25.89
N LYS A 669 -37.24 12.57 -26.02
CA LYS A 669 -38.04 12.14 -27.16
C LYS A 669 -37.60 12.82 -28.46
N ASN A 670 -37.23 14.07 -28.42
CA ASN A 670 -36.72 14.76 -29.60
C ASN A 670 -35.33 14.24 -30.01
N ARG A 671 -34.46 13.93 -29.04
CA ARG A 671 -33.12 13.43 -29.30
C ARG A 671 -33.11 11.96 -29.75
N SER A 672 -34.01 11.10 -29.25
CA SER A 672 -34.11 9.70 -29.66
C SER A 672 -34.39 9.50 -31.16
N LYS A 673 -34.88 10.54 -31.87
CA LYS A 673 -35.09 10.53 -33.31
C LYS A 673 -33.81 10.64 -34.15
N SER A 674 -32.73 11.13 -33.56
CA SER A 674 -31.48 11.47 -34.27
C SER A 674 -30.23 10.81 -33.70
N VAL A 675 -30.29 10.31 -32.46
CA VAL A 675 -29.14 9.74 -31.71
C VAL A 675 -29.61 8.46 -31.01
N LYS A 676 -28.77 7.45 -30.92
CA LYS A 676 -29.06 6.21 -30.20
C LYS A 676 -29.35 6.49 -28.74
N LEU A 677 -30.59 6.31 -28.30
CA LEU A 677 -30.96 6.42 -26.89
C LEU A 677 -31.04 5.02 -26.30
N THR A 678 -30.19 4.79 -25.26
CA THR A 678 -30.20 3.56 -24.44
C THR A 678 -30.71 3.92 -23.04
N LEU A 679 -31.76 3.25 -22.60
CA LEU A 679 -32.27 3.38 -21.24
C LEU A 679 -31.84 2.20 -20.39
N VAL A 680 -31.35 2.47 -19.17
CA VAL A 680 -31.05 1.47 -18.16
C VAL A 680 -32.13 1.56 -17.09
N SER A 681 -33.14 0.71 -17.19
CA SER A 681 -34.33 0.73 -16.34
C SER A 681 -35.12 -0.58 -16.41
N ASN A 682 -35.75 -0.97 -15.32
CA ASN A 682 -36.72 -2.07 -15.31
C ASN A 682 -38.12 -1.61 -15.75
N ASP A 683 -38.40 -0.31 -15.80
CA ASP A 683 -39.68 0.25 -16.22
C ASP A 683 -39.76 0.39 -17.74
N LEU A 684 -41.00 0.30 -18.27
CA LEU A 684 -41.27 0.47 -19.72
C LEU A 684 -41.45 1.95 -20.06
N TRP A 685 -40.47 2.51 -20.79
CA TRP A 685 -40.46 3.92 -21.21
C TRP A 685 -40.81 4.06 -22.70
N GLN A 686 -42.00 3.54 -23.12
CA GLN A 686 -42.38 3.54 -24.53
C GLN A 686 -42.53 4.93 -25.16
N ASP A 687 -42.92 5.91 -24.36
CA ASP A 687 -43.12 7.29 -24.82
C ASP A 687 -41.80 8.01 -25.22
N LEU A 688 -40.65 7.55 -24.69
CA LEU A 688 -39.33 8.08 -25.02
C LEU A 688 -38.73 7.48 -26.32
N GLN A 689 -39.33 6.42 -26.84
CA GLN A 689 -38.89 5.70 -28.06
C GLN A 689 -37.38 5.35 -28.02
N PRO A 690 -36.89 4.66 -27.00
CA PRO A 690 -35.47 4.30 -26.91
C PRO A 690 -35.14 3.22 -27.97
N GLU A 691 -33.93 3.26 -28.53
CA GLU A 691 -33.43 2.20 -29.41
C GLU A 691 -33.16 0.90 -28.62
N GLN A 692 -32.71 1.04 -27.36
CA GLN A 692 -32.42 -0.09 -26.50
C GLN A 692 -32.88 0.18 -25.06
N ILE A 693 -33.49 -0.81 -24.45
CA ILE A 693 -33.75 -0.83 -22.98
C ILE A 693 -32.95 -1.97 -22.40
N ILE A 694 -32.10 -1.65 -21.42
CA ILE A 694 -31.34 -2.60 -20.62
C ILE A 694 -32.13 -2.82 -19.33
N PRO A 695 -32.65 -4.02 -19.10
CA PRO A 695 -33.49 -4.31 -17.92
C PRO A 695 -32.64 -4.49 -16.66
N GLU A 696 -31.97 -3.41 -16.25
CA GLU A 696 -31.21 -3.34 -14.99
C GLU A 696 -31.69 -2.15 -14.19
N SER A 697 -31.90 -2.34 -12.88
CA SER A 697 -32.22 -1.24 -11.95
C SER A 697 -30.95 -0.77 -11.27
N LEU A 698 -30.48 0.40 -11.67
CA LEU A 698 -29.38 1.06 -10.97
C LEU A 698 -29.93 2.00 -9.89
N PRO A 699 -29.25 2.14 -8.74
CA PRO A 699 -29.82 2.87 -7.59
C PRO A 699 -29.69 4.41 -7.71
N PHE A 700 -29.11 4.93 -8.80
CA PHE A 700 -28.93 6.36 -9.03
C PHE A 700 -29.05 6.72 -10.52
N PRO A 701 -29.53 7.94 -10.82
CA PRO A 701 -29.57 8.43 -12.19
C PRO A 701 -28.20 8.89 -12.66
N PHE A 702 -27.89 8.66 -13.92
CA PHE A 702 -26.78 9.27 -14.63
C PHE A 702 -27.10 9.44 -16.12
N ILE A 703 -26.39 10.33 -16.77
CA ILE A 703 -26.42 10.49 -18.23
C ILE A 703 -24.99 10.36 -18.76
N ILE A 704 -24.80 9.51 -19.76
CA ILE A 704 -23.55 9.45 -20.54
C ILE A 704 -23.88 9.84 -21.98
N ILE A 705 -23.13 10.78 -22.54
CA ILE A 705 -23.28 11.28 -23.90
C ILE A 705 -22.01 10.92 -24.69
N ASP A 706 -22.21 10.28 -25.84
CA ASP A 706 -21.17 9.90 -26.82
C ASP A 706 -19.99 9.11 -26.20
N GLU A 707 -20.23 8.36 -25.10
CA GLU A 707 -19.23 7.65 -24.29
C GLU A 707 -18.08 8.53 -23.74
N GLU A 708 -18.22 9.85 -23.80
CA GLU A 708 -17.20 10.84 -23.40
C GLU A 708 -17.61 11.67 -22.20
N LEU A 709 -18.90 12.03 -22.11
CA LEU A 709 -19.40 12.98 -21.14
C LEU A 709 -20.35 12.31 -20.15
N LEU A 710 -20.02 12.42 -18.86
CA LEU A 710 -20.82 11.89 -17.74
C LEU A 710 -21.46 13.02 -16.95
N TRP A 711 -22.77 12.92 -16.69
CA TRP A 711 -23.50 13.74 -15.75
C TRP A 711 -24.00 12.92 -14.56
N LEU A 712 -23.80 13.44 -13.34
CA LEU A 712 -24.28 12.88 -12.07
C LEU A 712 -24.96 13.96 -11.23
N GLY A 713 -25.91 13.55 -10.39
CA GLY A 713 -26.58 14.45 -9.44
C GLY A 713 -27.63 15.37 -10.09
N LEU A 714 -28.14 15.01 -11.27
CA LEU A 714 -29.20 15.76 -11.96
C LEU A 714 -30.57 15.46 -11.34
N PRO A 715 -31.42 16.49 -11.13
CA PRO A 715 -32.79 16.32 -10.66
C PRO A 715 -33.72 16.01 -11.83
N LEU A 716 -33.92 14.74 -12.13
CA LEU A 716 -34.81 14.30 -13.21
C LEU A 716 -36.30 14.53 -12.89
N GLU A 717 -36.66 14.56 -11.61
CA GLU A 717 -38.05 14.65 -11.10
C GLU A 717 -38.56 16.10 -10.89
N GLY A 718 -37.74 17.09 -11.19
CA GLY A 718 -38.09 18.49 -11.12
C GLY A 718 -37.43 19.29 -10.01
N ALA A 719 -37.33 20.60 -10.26
CA ALA A 719 -36.58 21.53 -9.40
C ALA A 719 -37.17 21.75 -8.00
N LYS A 720 -38.43 21.42 -7.77
CA LYS A 720 -39.08 21.56 -6.44
C LYS A 720 -38.60 20.56 -5.39
N GLU A 721 -38.05 19.42 -5.81
CA GLU A 721 -37.64 18.30 -4.95
C GLU A 721 -36.12 18.21 -4.76
N ILE A 722 -35.36 19.19 -5.25
CA ILE A 722 -33.91 19.18 -5.12
C ILE A 722 -33.53 19.30 -3.64
N GLN A 723 -32.86 18.27 -3.16
CA GLN A 723 -32.25 18.23 -1.84
C GLN A 723 -30.74 18.57 -1.93
N PRO A 724 -30.11 19.05 -0.81
CA PRO A 724 -28.67 19.19 -0.79
C PRO A 724 -27.98 17.90 -1.27
N PRO A 725 -26.85 18.02 -2.03
CA PRO A 725 -25.92 19.15 -2.12
C PRO A 725 -26.22 20.23 -3.16
N TYR A 726 -27.31 20.22 -3.87
CA TYR A 726 -27.70 21.20 -4.90
C TYR A 726 -26.71 21.33 -6.08
N VAL A 727 -25.80 20.41 -6.26
CA VAL A 727 -24.77 20.42 -7.30
C VAL A 727 -24.83 19.15 -8.14
N ALA A 728 -24.67 19.31 -9.45
CA ALA A 728 -24.46 18.25 -10.40
C ALA A 728 -23.01 18.27 -10.89
N ALA A 729 -22.43 17.11 -11.11
CA ALA A 729 -21.09 16.95 -11.66
C ALA A 729 -21.17 16.62 -13.16
N ARG A 730 -20.38 17.35 -13.97
CA ARG A 730 -20.16 17.13 -15.39
C ARG A 730 -18.70 16.74 -15.60
N LEU A 731 -18.45 15.53 -16.06
CA LEU A 731 -17.10 14.98 -16.28
C LEU A 731 -16.91 14.65 -17.77
N GLU A 732 -15.86 15.19 -18.38
CA GLU A 732 -15.39 14.79 -19.71
C GLU A 732 -14.24 13.81 -19.57
N SER A 733 -14.50 12.51 -19.83
CA SER A 733 -13.50 11.45 -19.72
C SER A 733 -14.01 10.17 -20.41
N VAL A 734 -13.42 9.84 -21.53
CA VAL A 734 -13.69 8.56 -22.24
C VAL A 734 -13.31 7.37 -21.37
N LYS A 735 -12.19 7.46 -20.64
CA LYS A 735 -11.66 6.38 -19.81
C LYS A 735 -12.61 6.05 -18.65
N VAL A 736 -13.07 7.05 -17.93
CA VAL A 736 -13.98 6.89 -16.79
C VAL A 736 -15.38 6.47 -17.23
N THR A 737 -15.92 7.05 -18.31
CA THR A 737 -17.24 6.68 -18.83
C THR A 737 -17.28 5.23 -19.28
N ASN A 738 -16.28 4.77 -20.06
CA ASN A 738 -16.18 3.38 -20.49
C ASN A 738 -16.01 2.41 -19.32
N TYR A 739 -15.20 2.76 -18.33
CA TYR A 739 -15.09 1.95 -17.12
C TYR A 739 -16.44 1.82 -16.40
N LEU A 740 -17.16 2.92 -16.21
CA LEU A 740 -18.47 2.89 -15.56
C LEU A 740 -19.49 2.07 -16.36
N LEU A 741 -19.56 2.24 -17.67
CA LEU A 741 -20.44 1.44 -18.51
C LEU A 741 -20.15 -0.05 -18.34
N SER A 742 -18.87 -0.45 -18.31
CA SER A 742 -18.49 -1.86 -18.11
C SER A 742 -18.86 -2.40 -16.73
N GLN A 743 -18.90 -1.55 -15.70
CA GLN A 743 -19.26 -1.93 -14.34
C GLN A 743 -20.77 -1.92 -14.07
N LEU A 744 -21.51 -1.03 -14.73
CA LEU A 744 -22.92 -0.79 -14.48
C LEU A 744 -23.82 -1.57 -15.42
N ILE A 745 -23.37 -1.83 -16.66
CA ILE A 745 -24.18 -2.42 -17.71
C ILE A 745 -23.56 -3.74 -18.18
N THR A 746 -24.35 -4.81 -18.23
CA THR A 746 -23.94 -6.07 -18.85
C THR A 746 -23.95 -5.86 -20.36
N ARG A 747 -22.79 -5.80 -21.01
CA ARG A 747 -22.73 -5.92 -22.47
C ARG A 747 -22.91 -7.41 -22.81
N GLU A 748 -24.04 -7.77 -23.46
CA GLU A 748 -24.22 -9.09 -24.03
C GLU A 748 -23.22 -9.38 -25.15
#